data_eb5c55bd2b5d8e0694e096d96f919409
#
_entry.id   eb5c55bd2b5d8e0694e096d96f919409
#
_cell.length_a   1.000
_cell.length_b   1.000
_cell.length_c   1.000
_cell.angle_alpha   90.00
_cell.angle_beta   90.00
_cell.angle_gamma   90.00
#
_symmetry.space_group_name_H-M   'P 1'
#
loop_
_entity.id
_entity.type
_entity.pdbx_description
1 polymer ?
#
loop_
_entity_poly.entity_id
_entity_poly.type
_entity_poly.pdbx_seq_one_letter_code
_entity_poly.pdbx_strand_id
1 'polypeptide(L)'
;MAVSKMEKMTIIAAAEKEAAILQAIQGLQIVEVKRIFHSPEEEQALKSQYSFLQAEQSTEQLRKYETMLQQLQELLLFLTRSSGKGLKIKRKVYSLEELEQTFDEETLQSYLTELKNIQESLKQIQTDRQGLEAEEELLGRWQYLDVLPHKQQLKSSYVVHGSINLANKASFLSALSQWPTVYFEEIYQSMHHSYFTLVYLKEHQQSVTELLNQYSFEPLQYRYDVPPKEAYQQVKERYEILQKEEKALKQQLASYHDFYETFCLAEEVLLAVIQREQARQHLLNASSFFILQTWIPVEEKAEILTAIEEKVPKDEIALTFENPTKAEIETDIPVKLANNKLVQPFEMLTEMYSLPKYEEVDPTPAMMPFYLVFFGMMVADIGYGLLMLLLSIIALKAFVLPRGMKRFADFFLILSFPTIIWGFIYGSFFGAALPPIMFGIKSPFPILSTTEDVNTILILSVIFGFIQLVVGLMINGIQLSKQKRYLDSINESYAWLGILFGLALLVVGKLVVKNEGLFTAGAILASLSAIAIIVIPMIQSKAKLKGLAKGLYGLYGVTGYVGDLVSYTRLMALGIAGGSIASAFNMLVEFMPPVARFSVGILLLIVLHALNIFLSLLGAYVHGARLQYVEFFGKFYTGGGRAFNPLKTKEKYVNVEKK
;
A
#
# COMPACT_ATOMS: atom_id res chain seq x y z
N MET A 1 -5.70 27.86 -13.32
CA MET A 1 -4.79 26.73 -13.48
C MET A 1 -4.96 25.87 -12.25
N ALA A 2 -5.08 24.57 -12.41
CA ALA A 2 -5.28 23.67 -11.25
C ALA A 2 -3.99 23.40 -10.45
N VAL A 3 -2.85 23.87 -10.94
CA VAL A 3 -1.58 23.87 -10.19
C VAL A 3 -1.54 25.12 -9.32
N SER A 4 -1.45 24.94 -7.99
CA SER A 4 -1.32 26.05 -7.04
C SER A 4 -0.04 26.82 -7.27
N LYS A 5 -0.12 28.15 -7.22
CA LYS A 5 1.07 28.99 -7.22
C LYS A 5 1.80 28.85 -5.90
N MET A 6 3.11 28.65 -5.95
CA MET A 6 3.95 28.51 -4.79
C MET A 6 4.79 29.76 -4.55
N GLU A 7 4.96 30.15 -3.30
CA GLU A 7 5.90 31.17 -2.85
C GLU A 7 6.92 30.54 -1.88
N LYS A 8 8.12 31.06 -1.92
CA LYS A 8 9.15 30.74 -0.92
C LYS A 8 8.97 31.68 0.28
N MET A 9 8.70 31.11 1.44
CA MET A 9 8.61 31.85 2.69
C MET A 9 9.87 31.57 3.51
N THR A 10 10.55 32.62 3.94
CA THR A 10 11.67 32.54 4.89
C THR A 10 11.22 33.10 6.23
N ILE A 11 11.37 32.29 7.26
CA ILE A 11 11.04 32.60 8.65
C ILE A 11 12.34 32.81 9.40
N ILE A 12 12.48 33.96 10.07
CA ILE A 12 13.57 34.25 11.00
C ILE A 12 12.93 34.59 12.35
N ALA A 13 13.24 33.83 13.38
CA ALA A 13 12.65 34.02 14.71
C ALA A 13 13.64 33.62 15.81
N ALA A 14 13.36 34.02 17.05
CA ALA A 14 14.18 33.67 18.20
C ALA A 14 14.25 32.13 18.39
N ALA A 15 15.42 31.62 18.79
CA ALA A 15 15.66 30.17 18.93
C ALA A 15 14.65 29.51 19.91
N GLU A 16 14.20 30.21 20.93
CA GLU A 16 13.21 29.72 21.91
C GLU A 16 11.82 29.43 21.29
N LYS A 17 11.49 30.05 20.15
CA LYS A 17 10.19 29.92 19.47
C LYS A 17 10.17 28.82 18.41
N GLU A 18 11.29 28.17 18.15
CA GLU A 18 11.45 27.15 17.10
C GLU A 18 10.43 26.02 17.22
N ALA A 19 10.33 25.42 18.40
CA ALA A 19 9.40 24.31 18.64
C ALA A 19 7.93 24.70 18.41
N ALA A 20 7.55 25.91 18.86
CA ALA A 20 6.18 26.42 18.71
C ALA A 20 5.83 26.69 17.23
N ILE A 21 6.78 27.25 16.46
CA ILE A 21 6.59 27.52 15.02
C ILE A 21 6.50 26.20 14.25
N LEU A 22 7.40 25.23 14.49
CA LEU A 22 7.35 23.92 13.83
C LEU A 22 6.05 23.16 14.17
N GLN A 23 5.56 23.25 15.41
CA GLN A 23 4.29 22.65 15.82
C GLN A 23 3.11 23.30 15.10
N ALA A 24 3.07 24.65 15.01
CA ALA A 24 2.04 25.38 14.28
C ALA A 24 2.02 24.99 12.80
N ILE A 25 3.18 24.97 12.14
CA ILE A 25 3.32 24.56 10.74
C ILE A 25 2.86 23.10 10.53
N GLN A 26 3.21 22.20 11.46
CA GLN A 26 2.80 20.81 11.39
C GLN A 26 1.29 20.64 11.57
N GLY A 27 0.67 21.43 12.45
CA GLY A 27 -0.79 21.42 12.66
C GLY A 27 -1.57 21.87 11.42
N LEU A 28 -1.07 22.85 10.69
CA LEU A 28 -1.66 23.33 9.44
C LEU A 28 -1.58 22.31 8.30
N GLN A 29 -0.51 21.52 8.22
CA GLN A 29 -0.28 20.49 7.16
C GLN A 29 -0.24 21.08 5.73
N ILE A 30 0.14 22.34 5.57
CA ILE A 30 0.13 23.08 4.30
C ILE A 30 1.46 23.76 3.97
N VAL A 31 2.49 23.56 4.77
CA VAL A 31 3.81 24.14 4.62
C VAL A 31 4.84 23.04 4.41
N GLU A 32 5.61 23.11 3.33
CA GLU A 32 6.72 22.20 3.09
C GLU A 32 8.04 22.85 3.48
N VAL A 33 8.79 22.18 4.35
CA VAL A 33 10.13 22.64 4.75
C VAL A 33 11.10 22.39 3.62
N LYS A 34 11.79 23.46 3.18
CA LYS A 34 12.80 23.41 2.12
C LYS A 34 14.15 23.05 2.71
N ARG A 35 14.90 22.18 2.05
CA ARG A 35 16.32 22.00 2.33
C ARG A 35 17.08 23.26 1.85
N ILE A 36 17.82 23.90 2.74
CA ILE A 36 18.58 25.10 2.40
C ILE A 36 19.79 24.74 1.54
N PHE A 37 20.37 23.55 1.74
CA PHE A 37 21.52 23.07 0.98
C PHE A 37 21.15 21.85 0.14
N HIS A 38 21.59 21.85 -1.10
CA HIS A 38 21.46 20.71 -2.01
C HIS A 38 22.77 19.90 -2.09
N SER A 39 23.90 20.49 -1.66
CA SER A 39 25.19 19.82 -1.64
C SER A 39 26.02 20.20 -0.39
N PRO A 40 26.94 19.29 0.04
CA PRO A 40 27.89 19.60 1.11
C PRO A 40 28.81 20.80 0.80
N GLU A 41 29.04 21.07 -0.48
CA GLU A 41 29.86 22.19 -0.95
C GLU A 41 29.16 23.53 -0.72
N GLU A 42 27.85 23.61 -0.95
CA GLU A 42 27.03 24.80 -0.65
C GLU A 42 27.00 25.08 0.85
N GLU A 43 26.86 24.02 1.66
CA GLU A 43 26.91 24.13 3.11
C GLU A 43 28.27 24.69 3.60
N GLN A 44 29.40 24.19 3.06
CA GLN A 44 30.72 24.67 3.39
C GLN A 44 30.94 26.12 2.93
N ALA A 45 30.46 26.50 1.77
CA ALA A 45 30.53 27.84 1.25
C ALA A 45 29.81 28.86 2.17
N LEU A 46 28.58 28.51 2.61
CA LEU A 46 27.83 29.34 3.53
C LEU A 46 28.50 29.43 4.92
N LYS A 47 29.01 28.32 5.45
CA LYS A 47 29.78 28.29 6.72
C LYS A 47 31.04 29.12 6.66
N SER A 48 31.69 29.18 5.50
CA SER A 48 32.88 30.04 5.31
C SER A 48 32.51 31.53 5.27
N GLN A 49 31.32 31.84 4.75
CA GLN A 49 30.84 33.24 4.65
C GLN A 49 30.18 33.73 5.95
N TYR A 50 29.47 32.84 6.67
CA TYR A 50 28.73 33.12 7.89
C TYR A 50 29.06 32.08 8.98
N SER A 51 30.18 32.24 9.65
CA SER A 51 30.71 31.29 10.65
C SER A 51 29.82 31.09 11.88
N PHE A 52 28.83 31.95 12.10
CA PHE A 52 27.88 31.89 13.21
C PHE A 52 26.62 31.05 12.87
N LEU A 53 26.42 30.68 11.62
CA LEU A 53 25.32 29.80 11.21
C LEU A 53 25.76 28.34 11.19
N GLN A 54 25.02 27.50 11.87
CA GLN A 54 25.26 26.06 11.91
C GLN A 54 24.01 25.31 11.45
N ALA A 55 24.19 24.34 10.59
CA ALA A 55 23.13 23.35 10.32
C ALA A 55 23.04 22.41 11.53
N GLU A 56 21.86 22.18 12.03
CA GLU A 56 21.65 21.27 13.14
C GLU A 56 21.96 19.83 12.71
N GLN A 57 22.95 19.20 13.37
CA GLN A 57 23.22 17.78 13.14
C GLN A 57 22.18 16.93 13.87
N SER A 58 21.94 15.71 13.37
CA SER A 58 21.00 14.75 13.97
C SER A 58 21.09 14.76 15.50
N THR A 59 20.06 15.26 16.13
CA THR A 59 20.00 15.43 17.58
C THR A 59 19.95 14.07 18.28
N GLU A 60 20.58 13.98 19.44
CA GLU A 60 20.47 12.81 20.34
C GLU A 60 19.00 12.49 20.65
N GLN A 61 18.15 13.53 20.67
CA GLN A 61 16.71 13.42 20.83
C GLN A 61 16.04 12.66 19.70
N LEU A 62 16.41 12.88 18.44
CA LEU A 62 15.83 12.13 17.31
C LEU A 62 16.10 10.62 17.45
N ARG A 63 17.34 10.24 17.79
CA ARG A 63 17.70 8.83 18.00
C ARG A 63 16.92 8.21 19.17
N LYS A 64 16.72 8.99 20.24
CA LYS A 64 15.93 8.56 21.40
C LYS A 64 14.48 8.24 20.98
N TYR A 65 13.82 9.15 20.25
CA TYR A 65 12.45 8.95 19.79
C TYR A 65 12.33 7.82 18.76
N GLU A 66 13.28 7.68 17.85
CA GLU A 66 13.33 6.56 16.89
C GLU A 66 13.47 5.22 17.60
N THR A 67 14.33 5.13 18.61
CA THR A 67 14.50 3.92 19.43
C THR A 67 13.20 3.59 20.20
N MET A 68 12.59 4.61 20.81
CA MET A 68 11.32 4.44 21.54
C MET A 68 10.19 3.99 20.60
N LEU A 69 10.12 4.55 19.40
CA LEU A 69 9.17 4.16 18.37
C LEU A 69 9.34 2.69 17.96
N GLN A 70 10.59 2.27 17.72
CA GLN A 70 10.88 0.87 17.37
C GLN A 70 10.44 -0.09 18.49
N GLN A 71 10.79 0.21 19.74
CA GLN A 71 10.38 -0.59 20.89
C GLN A 71 8.85 -0.68 21.01
N LEU A 72 8.16 0.44 20.83
CA LEU A 72 6.69 0.49 20.87
C LEU A 72 6.06 -0.34 19.75
N GLN A 73 6.61 -0.29 18.54
CA GLN A 73 6.12 -1.08 17.41
C GLN A 73 6.31 -2.59 17.63
N GLU A 74 7.46 -3.01 18.17
CA GLU A 74 7.71 -4.39 18.53
C GLU A 74 6.71 -4.89 19.58
N LEU A 75 6.43 -4.07 20.59
CA LEU A 75 5.47 -4.40 21.64
C LEU A 75 4.02 -4.42 21.16
N LEU A 76 3.61 -3.50 20.29
CA LEU A 76 2.28 -3.53 19.68
C LEU A 76 2.06 -4.81 18.86
N LEU A 77 3.08 -5.27 18.15
CA LEU A 77 3.04 -6.54 17.43
C LEU A 77 2.92 -7.73 18.41
N PHE A 78 3.66 -7.69 19.52
CA PHE A 78 3.61 -8.71 20.56
C PHE A 78 2.22 -8.77 21.23
N LEU A 79 1.64 -7.64 21.62
CA LEU A 79 0.30 -7.54 22.18
C LEU A 79 -0.77 -8.07 21.19
N THR A 80 -0.67 -7.70 19.93
CA THR A 80 -1.61 -8.16 18.91
C THR A 80 -1.56 -9.68 18.70
N ARG A 81 -0.36 -10.27 18.71
CA ARG A 81 -0.17 -11.73 18.61
C ARG A 81 -0.67 -12.48 19.85
N SER A 82 -0.45 -11.91 21.04
CA SER A 82 -0.85 -12.54 22.31
C SER A 82 -2.36 -12.55 22.52
N SER A 83 -3.09 -11.58 21.96
CA SER A 83 -4.54 -11.46 22.14
C SER A 83 -5.35 -12.54 21.40
N GLY A 84 -4.78 -13.21 20.39
CA GLY A 84 -5.47 -14.20 19.55
C GLY A 84 -6.65 -13.65 18.75
N LYS A 85 -7.22 -12.51 19.15
CA LYS A 85 -8.22 -11.72 18.47
C LYS A 85 -7.54 -10.42 18.08
N GLY A 86 -7.34 -10.13 16.81
CA GLY A 86 -6.66 -8.92 16.38
C GLY A 86 -7.23 -7.68 17.09
N LEU A 87 -6.39 -7.02 17.90
CA LEU A 87 -6.73 -5.76 18.55
C LEU A 87 -6.93 -4.70 17.47
N LYS A 88 -8.05 -3.99 17.49
CA LYS A 88 -8.39 -2.96 16.52
C LYS A 88 -8.76 -1.67 17.25
N ILE A 89 -8.20 -0.57 16.78
CA ILE A 89 -8.56 0.77 17.21
C ILE A 89 -9.67 1.32 16.29
N LYS A 90 -10.66 1.97 16.87
CA LYS A 90 -11.63 2.74 16.09
C LYS A 90 -11.00 4.06 15.72
N ARG A 91 -10.79 4.31 14.42
CA ARG A 91 -10.24 5.57 13.94
C ARG A 91 -11.11 6.75 14.37
N LYS A 92 -10.48 7.75 14.97
CA LYS A 92 -11.10 8.99 15.43
C LYS A 92 -10.39 10.19 14.79
N VAL A 93 -10.95 11.37 14.95
CA VAL A 93 -10.37 12.63 14.49
C VAL A 93 -9.88 13.38 15.71
N TYR A 94 -8.65 13.89 15.69
CA TYR A 94 -8.04 14.69 16.75
C TYR A 94 -7.42 15.95 16.16
N SER A 95 -7.29 17.01 16.94
CA SER A 95 -6.34 18.07 16.64
C SER A 95 -4.92 17.61 17.03
N LEU A 96 -3.88 18.24 16.46
CA LEU A 96 -2.49 17.90 16.81
C LEU A 96 -2.22 18.15 18.30
N GLU A 97 -2.77 19.23 18.86
CA GLU A 97 -2.60 19.59 20.27
C GLU A 97 -3.29 18.59 21.20
N GLU A 98 -4.51 18.18 20.89
CA GLU A 98 -5.22 17.15 21.66
C GLU A 98 -4.46 15.82 21.62
N LEU A 99 -3.90 15.44 20.46
CA LEU A 99 -3.15 14.23 20.32
C LEU A 99 -1.86 14.26 21.17
N GLU A 100 -1.13 15.37 21.17
CA GLU A 100 0.09 15.52 21.97
C GLU A 100 -0.21 15.56 23.49
N GLN A 101 -1.36 16.09 23.91
CA GLN A 101 -1.79 16.06 25.32
C GLN A 101 -2.07 14.67 25.85
N THR A 102 -2.37 13.69 25.00
CA THR A 102 -2.55 12.29 25.40
C THR A 102 -1.25 11.55 25.67
N PHE A 103 -0.11 12.17 25.34
CA PHE A 103 1.20 11.54 25.39
C PHE A 103 1.99 11.99 26.63
N ASP A 104 2.41 11.00 27.40
CA ASP A 104 3.34 11.18 28.50
C ASP A 104 4.54 10.24 28.30
N GLU A 105 5.72 10.83 28.11
CA GLU A 105 6.95 10.11 27.79
C GLU A 105 7.39 9.20 28.92
N GLU A 106 7.31 9.67 30.19
CA GLU A 106 7.77 8.92 31.36
C GLU A 106 6.87 7.68 31.58
N THR A 107 5.57 7.88 31.49
CA THR A 107 4.59 6.80 31.61
C THR A 107 4.75 5.77 30.50
N LEU A 108 4.96 6.20 29.25
CA LEU A 108 5.22 5.30 28.13
C LEU A 108 6.48 4.47 28.37
N GLN A 109 7.58 5.09 28.80
CA GLN A 109 8.85 4.40 29.03
C GLN A 109 8.75 3.36 30.15
N SER A 110 7.95 3.63 31.18
CA SER A 110 7.60 2.65 32.23
C SER A 110 6.91 1.43 31.64
N TYR A 111 5.83 1.64 30.85
CA TYR A 111 5.13 0.54 30.21
C TYR A 111 5.98 -0.26 29.22
N LEU A 112 6.84 0.41 28.45
CA LEU A 112 7.77 -0.25 27.54
C LEU A 112 8.71 -1.19 28.30
N THR A 113 9.23 -0.73 29.43
CA THR A 113 10.15 -1.53 30.28
C THR A 113 9.43 -2.73 30.91
N GLU A 114 8.23 -2.53 31.44
CA GLU A 114 7.46 -3.61 32.06
C GLU A 114 7.05 -4.67 31.02
N LEU A 115 6.52 -4.25 29.88
CA LEU A 115 6.10 -5.17 28.81
C LEU A 115 7.29 -5.94 28.23
N LYS A 116 8.46 -5.30 28.11
CA LYS A 116 9.69 -5.97 27.69
C LYS A 116 10.12 -7.03 28.67
N ASN A 117 10.06 -6.75 29.97
CA ASN A 117 10.38 -7.71 31.02
C ASN A 117 9.42 -8.91 30.99
N ILE A 118 8.12 -8.68 30.77
CA ILE A 118 7.11 -9.76 30.61
C ILE A 118 7.45 -10.60 29.36
N GLN A 119 7.81 -9.98 28.24
CA GLN A 119 8.17 -10.68 27.01
C GLN A 119 9.41 -11.56 27.19
N GLU A 120 10.45 -11.03 27.83
CA GLU A 120 11.69 -11.77 28.12
C GLU A 120 11.43 -12.93 29.08
N SER A 121 10.65 -12.70 30.15
CA SER A 121 10.26 -13.75 31.10
C SER A 121 9.44 -14.87 30.44
N LEU A 122 8.47 -14.53 29.58
CA LEU A 122 7.70 -15.53 28.83
C LEU A 122 8.58 -16.37 27.90
N LYS A 123 9.54 -15.73 27.23
CA LYS A 123 10.50 -16.40 26.36
C LYS A 123 11.40 -17.35 27.15
N GLN A 124 11.88 -16.93 28.33
CA GLN A 124 12.70 -17.77 29.21
C GLN A 124 11.92 -18.98 29.70
N ILE A 125 10.69 -18.76 30.20
CA ILE A 125 9.81 -19.88 30.66
C ILE A 125 9.56 -20.87 29.53
N GLN A 126 9.35 -20.37 28.29
CA GLN A 126 9.15 -21.26 27.15
C GLN A 126 10.38 -22.12 26.86
N THR A 127 11.58 -21.54 26.94
CA THR A 127 12.84 -22.29 26.79
C THR A 127 13.06 -23.30 27.89
N ASP A 128 12.82 -22.91 29.16
CA ASP A 128 12.97 -23.76 30.30
C ASP A 128 11.97 -24.93 30.25
N ARG A 129 10.72 -24.69 29.87
CA ARG A 129 9.72 -25.73 29.67
C ARG A 129 10.11 -26.74 28.60
N GLN A 130 10.63 -26.28 27.46
CA GLN A 130 11.11 -27.19 26.38
C GLN A 130 12.25 -28.09 26.92
N GLY A 131 13.15 -27.53 27.74
CA GLY A 131 14.19 -28.29 28.38
C GLY A 131 13.61 -29.35 29.33
N LEU A 132 12.67 -28.95 30.20
CA LEU A 132 12.02 -29.85 31.15
C LEU A 132 11.16 -30.93 30.47
N GLU A 133 10.48 -30.65 29.36
CA GLU A 133 9.75 -31.65 28.57
C GLU A 133 10.67 -32.78 28.06
N ALA A 134 11.86 -32.41 27.57
CA ALA A 134 12.85 -33.40 27.15
C ALA A 134 13.39 -34.22 28.31
N GLU A 135 13.59 -33.58 29.48
CA GLU A 135 14.00 -34.27 30.71
C GLU A 135 12.90 -35.18 31.28
N GLU A 136 11.65 -34.70 31.25
CA GLU A 136 10.48 -35.50 31.67
C GLU A 136 10.32 -36.76 30.84
N GLU A 137 10.48 -36.63 29.50
CA GLU A 137 10.43 -37.79 28.60
C GLU A 137 11.55 -38.79 28.88
N LEU A 138 12.76 -38.31 29.13
CA LEU A 138 13.90 -39.18 29.48
C LEU A 138 13.67 -39.89 30.81
N LEU A 139 13.33 -39.15 31.87
CA LEU A 139 13.14 -39.69 33.21
C LEU A 139 11.89 -40.57 33.31
N GLY A 140 10.82 -40.25 32.58
CA GLY A 140 9.60 -41.05 32.52
C GLY A 140 9.83 -42.49 32.08
N ARG A 141 10.85 -42.73 31.25
CA ARG A 141 11.27 -44.07 30.80
C ARG A 141 11.94 -44.88 31.93
N TRP A 142 12.51 -44.18 32.93
CA TRP A 142 13.27 -44.78 34.06
C TRP A 142 12.57 -44.58 35.40
N GLN A 143 11.33 -44.11 35.45
CA GLN A 143 10.58 -43.78 36.67
C GLN A 143 10.39 -44.98 37.63
N TYR A 144 10.52 -46.18 37.11
CA TYR A 144 10.40 -47.43 37.95
C TYR A 144 11.73 -47.86 38.53
N LEU A 145 12.82 -47.16 38.29
CA LEU A 145 14.13 -47.45 38.86
C LEU A 145 14.27 -46.72 40.20
N ASP A 146 14.26 -47.47 41.28
CA ASP A 146 14.32 -46.97 42.67
C ASP A 146 15.74 -46.74 43.19
N VAL A 147 16.78 -46.98 42.36
CA VAL A 147 18.18 -46.92 42.75
C VAL A 147 18.95 -45.86 41.96
N LEU A 148 19.98 -45.28 42.58
CA LEU A 148 20.87 -44.32 41.91
C LEU A 148 21.78 -45.01 40.88
N PRO A 149 21.66 -44.74 39.60
CA PRO A 149 22.37 -45.47 38.55
C PRO A 149 23.90 -45.43 38.66
N HIS A 150 24.47 -44.32 39.15
CA HIS A 150 25.94 -44.11 39.16
C HIS A 150 26.61 -44.36 40.55
N LYS A 151 25.86 -44.61 41.61
CA LYS A 151 26.43 -44.84 42.96
C LYS A 151 26.49 -46.30 43.37
N GLN A 152 26.19 -47.24 42.48
CA GLN A 152 26.23 -48.67 42.80
C GLN A 152 27.64 -49.27 42.59
N GLN A 153 28.51 -49.07 43.51
CA GLN A 153 29.79 -49.80 43.58
C GLN A 153 29.65 -51.08 44.39
N LEU A 154 29.27 -52.17 43.75
CA LEU A 154 29.27 -53.50 44.35
C LEU A 154 30.71 -54.06 44.38
N LYS A 155 31.07 -54.76 45.40
CA LYS A 155 32.46 -55.29 45.61
C LYS A 155 32.90 -56.19 44.43
N SER A 156 32.02 -57.05 43.93
CA SER A 156 32.33 -58.10 42.96
C SER A 156 31.56 -58.01 41.62
N SER A 157 30.60 -57.05 41.49
CA SER A 157 29.69 -56.95 40.33
C SER A 157 29.63 -55.54 39.78
N TYR A 158 29.27 -55.39 38.47
CA TYR A 158 28.90 -54.16 37.84
C TYR A 158 27.40 -54.14 37.58
N VAL A 159 26.81 -52.95 37.74
CA VAL A 159 25.41 -52.66 37.37
C VAL A 159 25.42 -51.63 36.23
N VAL A 160 24.77 -51.96 35.14
CA VAL A 160 24.65 -51.07 33.97
C VAL A 160 23.18 -50.95 33.63
N HIS A 161 22.75 -49.70 33.47
CA HIS A 161 21.41 -49.36 33.00
C HIS A 161 21.51 -48.82 31.59
N GLY A 162 20.58 -49.19 30.72
CA GLY A 162 20.59 -48.68 29.35
C GLY A 162 19.41 -49.20 28.54
N SER A 163 19.41 -48.81 27.28
CA SER A 163 18.33 -49.18 26.34
C SER A 163 18.85 -49.89 25.10
N ILE A 164 17.98 -50.66 24.48
CA ILE A 164 18.24 -51.38 23.25
C ILE A 164 17.05 -51.18 22.30
N ASN A 165 17.33 -51.14 20.97
CA ASN A 165 16.26 -51.12 20.00
C ASN A 165 15.41 -52.38 20.05
N LEU A 166 14.08 -52.20 19.98
CA LEU A 166 13.12 -53.32 20.10
C LEU A 166 13.35 -54.40 19.05
N ALA A 167 13.85 -54.06 17.85
CA ALA A 167 14.19 -55.02 16.79
C ALA A 167 15.30 -56.00 17.21
N ASN A 168 16.23 -55.58 18.09
CA ASN A 168 17.34 -56.38 18.57
C ASN A 168 17.03 -57.12 19.88
N LYS A 169 15.90 -56.83 20.51
CA LYS A 169 15.54 -57.36 21.85
C LYS A 169 15.59 -58.88 21.92
N ALA A 170 14.93 -59.59 21.00
CA ALA A 170 14.84 -61.03 21.02
C ALA A 170 16.20 -61.70 20.92
N SER A 171 17.03 -61.22 20.01
CA SER A 171 18.43 -61.71 19.78
C SER A 171 19.33 -61.39 20.97
N PHE A 172 19.17 -60.20 21.57
CA PHE A 172 19.93 -59.76 22.73
C PHE A 172 19.57 -60.63 23.98
N LEU A 173 18.28 -60.87 24.26
CA LEU A 173 17.86 -61.73 25.36
C LEU A 173 18.30 -63.15 25.17
N SER A 174 18.28 -63.68 23.96
CA SER A 174 18.81 -65.00 23.65
C SER A 174 20.31 -65.11 23.93
N ALA A 175 21.09 -64.08 23.56
CA ALA A 175 22.53 -64.04 23.84
C ALA A 175 22.81 -63.88 25.33
N LEU A 176 22.06 -63.08 26.08
CA LEU A 176 22.19 -62.93 27.54
C LEU A 176 21.83 -64.23 28.31
N SER A 177 20.84 -64.99 27.85
CA SER A 177 20.43 -66.26 28.50
C SER A 177 21.52 -67.35 28.45
N GLN A 178 22.52 -67.26 27.59
CA GLN A 178 23.69 -68.14 27.53
C GLN A 178 24.69 -67.88 28.66
N TRP A 179 24.52 -66.77 29.42
CA TRP A 179 25.42 -66.38 30.52
C TRP A 179 24.72 -66.49 31.85
N PRO A 180 24.81 -67.59 32.56
CA PRO A 180 24.09 -67.79 33.81
C PRO A 180 24.56 -66.87 34.96
N THR A 181 25.66 -66.15 34.77
CA THR A 181 26.22 -65.16 35.72
C THR A 181 25.82 -63.74 35.46
N VAL A 182 24.96 -63.46 34.44
CA VAL A 182 24.42 -62.16 34.08
C VAL A 182 22.94 -62.16 34.49
N TYR A 183 22.59 -61.28 35.39
CA TYR A 183 21.18 -60.99 35.72
C TYR A 183 20.73 -59.79 34.87
N PHE A 184 19.54 -59.90 34.35
CA PHE A 184 18.93 -58.79 33.61
C PHE A 184 17.46 -58.64 33.97
N GLU A 185 17.00 -57.39 34.02
CA GLU A 185 15.63 -57.05 34.30
C GLU A 185 15.17 -55.94 33.33
N GLU A 186 14.03 -56.14 32.71
CA GLU A 186 13.41 -55.13 31.87
C GLU A 186 12.58 -54.19 32.73
N ILE A 187 12.94 -52.92 32.75
CA ILE A 187 12.27 -51.86 33.55
C ILE A 187 11.08 -51.31 32.85
N TYR A 188 11.26 -51.00 31.55
CA TYR A 188 10.23 -50.36 30.72
C TYR A 188 10.42 -50.71 29.24
N GLN A 189 9.31 -50.76 28.49
CA GLN A 189 9.32 -50.94 27.04
C GLN A 189 8.54 -49.84 26.37
N SER A 190 9.17 -49.12 25.42
CA SER A 190 8.53 -48.16 24.55
C SER A 190 8.26 -48.77 23.16
N MET A 191 7.70 -47.99 22.22
CA MET A 191 7.45 -48.45 20.82
C MET A 191 8.73 -48.83 20.08
N HIS A 192 9.87 -48.25 20.41
CA HIS A 192 11.13 -48.42 19.67
C HIS A 192 12.27 -49.02 20.50
N HIS A 193 12.25 -48.87 21.83
CA HIS A 193 13.33 -49.27 22.71
C HIS A 193 12.80 -50.05 23.93
N SER A 194 13.59 -51.01 24.38
CA SER A 194 13.42 -51.66 25.68
C SER A 194 14.54 -51.22 26.63
N TYR A 195 14.20 -50.98 27.88
CA TYR A 195 15.08 -50.42 28.91
C TYR A 195 15.38 -51.49 29.96
N PHE A 196 16.67 -51.73 30.16
CA PHE A 196 17.14 -52.85 30.99
C PHE A 196 18.08 -52.38 32.11
N THR A 197 18.05 -53.10 33.21
CA THR A 197 19.11 -53.17 34.21
C THR A 197 19.84 -54.48 34.04
N LEU A 198 21.14 -54.41 33.95
CA LEU A 198 22.04 -55.56 33.84
C LEU A 198 22.98 -55.58 35.03
N VAL A 199 23.12 -56.76 35.67
CA VAL A 199 24.08 -57.00 36.76
C VAL A 199 24.97 -58.14 36.34
N TYR A 200 26.29 -57.96 36.34
CA TYR A 200 27.25 -58.98 36.00
C TYR A 200 28.53 -58.89 36.82
N LEU A 201 29.26 -60.04 36.96
CA LEU A 201 30.52 -60.12 37.72
C LEU A 201 31.65 -59.35 37.00
N LYS A 202 32.54 -58.74 37.78
CA LYS A 202 33.71 -58.00 37.28
C LYS A 202 34.61 -58.82 36.37
N GLU A 203 34.70 -60.13 36.58
CA GLU A 203 35.47 -61.06 35.77
C GLU A 203 34.99 -61.14 34.34
N HIS A 204 33.71 -60.86 34.08
CA HIS A 204 33.12 -60.94 32.74
C HIS A 204 32.96 -59.58 32.06
N GLN A 205 33.55 -58.52 32.63
CA GLN A 205 33.38 -57.15 32.14
C GLN A 205 33.64 -57.01 30.66
N GLN A 206 34.79 -57.54 30.16
CA GLN A 206 35.21 -57.37 28.76
C GLN A 206 34.21 -58.06 27.80
N SER A 207 33.86 -59.31 28.09
CA SER A 207 32.95 -60.09 27.24
C SER A 207 31.53 -59.51 27.19
N VAL A 208 31.02 -59.02 28.35
CA VAL A 208 29.71 -58.36 28.41
C VAL A 208 29.72 -57.01 27.70
N THR A 209 30.82 -56.23 27.80
CA THR A 209 30.94 -54.96 27.09
C THR A 209 30.96 -55.16 25.59
N GLU A 210 31.67 -56.18 25.07
CA GLU A 210 31.64 -56.54 23.67
C GLU A 210 30.24 -56.93 23.18
N LEU A 211 29.49 -57.71 24.00
CA LEU A 211 28.12 -58.08 23.68
C LEU A 211 27.19 -56.87 23.68
N LEU A 212 27.31 -55.96 24.64
CA LEU A 212 26.52 -54.71 24.71
C LEU A 212 26.79 -53.86 23.45
N ASN A 213 28.04 -53.74 23.03
CA ASN A 213 28.39 -52.97 21.81
C ASN A 213 27.88 -53.66 20.54
N GLN A 214 27.91 -54.99 20.45
CA GLN A 214 27.38 -55.76 19.35
C GLN A 214 25.90 -55.50 19.08
N TYR A 215 25.12 -55.36 20.14
CA TYR A 215 23.67 -55.12 20.05
C TYR A 215 23.30 -53.61 20.14
N SER A 216 24.29 -52.71 20.06
CA SER A 216 24.08 -51.26 20.14
C SER A 216 23.31 -50.86 21.45
N PHE A 217 23.77 -51.40 22.56
CA PHE A 217 23.19 -51.04 23.87
C PHE A 217 23.63 -49.62 24.26
N GLU A 218 22.67 -48.73 24.48
CA GLU A 218 22.91 -47.34 24.84
C GLU A 218 22.86 -47.21 26.38
N PRO A 219 24.01 -46.94 27.06
CA PRO A 219 24.04 -46.79 28.49
C PRO A 219 23.31 -45.49 28.92
N LEU A 220 22.62 -45.59 30.06
CA LEU A 220 21.94 -44.44 30.65
C LEU A 220 22.95 -43.38 31.11
N GLN A 221 22.86 -42.20 30.54
CA GLN A 221 23.57 -41.02 31.05
C GLN A 221 22.72 -40.31 32.09
N TYR A 222 22.97 -40.62 33.37
CA TYR A 222 22.22 -40.06 34.47
C TYR A 222 23.01 -38.97 35.22
N ARG A 223 22.43 -37.79 35.37
CA ARG A 223 23.12 -36.59 35.89
C ARG A 223 22.60 -36.14 37.27
N TYR A 224 21.56 -36.76 37.78
CA TYR A 224 20.92 -36.36 39.05
C TYR A 224 21.52 -37.14 40.24
N ASP A 225 21.49 -36.47 41.40
CA ASP A 225 21.96 -37.07 42.67
C ASP A 225 20.85 -37.80 43.43
N VAL A 226 19.65 -37.84 42.88
CA VAL A 226 18.46 -38.51 43.45
C VAL A 226 18.00 -39.64 42.54
N PRO A 227 17.28 -40.66 43.03
CA PRO A 227 16.75 -41.75 42.19
C PRO A 227 15.86 -41.22 41.06
N PRO A 228 15.79 -41.91 39.89
CA PRO A 228 15.02 -41.48 38.74
C PRO A 228 13.56 -41.17 39.04
N LYS A 229 12.93 -41.88 39.94
CA LYS A 229 11.56 -41.65 40.41
C LYS A 229 11.40 -40.27 41.07
N GLU A 230 12.33 -39.93 41.96
CA GLU A 230 12.32 -38.64 42.67
C GLU A 230 12.67 -37.49 41.69
N ALA A 231 13.66 -37.71 40.80
CA ALA A 231 14.03 -36.76 39.79
C ALA A 231 12.85 -36.45 38.84
N TYR A 232 12.10 -37.48 38.44
CA TYR A 232 10.90 -37.33 37.61
C TYR A 232 9.83 -36.47 38.31
N GLN A 233 9.61 -36.71 39.61
CA GLN A 233 8.66 -35.88 40.36
C GLN A 233 9.11 -34.43 40.49
N GLN A 234 10.40 -34.20 40.77
CA GLN A 234 10.95 -32.82 40.82
C GLN A 234 10.81 -32.08 39.49
N VAL A 235 11.08 -32.74 38.37
CA VAL A 235 10.91 -32.15 37.03
C VAL A 235 9.45 -31.82 36.78
N LYS A 236 8.54 -32.71 37.14
CA LYS A 236 7.10 -32.50 37.00
C LYS A 236 6.58 -31.34 37.86
N GLU A 237 7.00 -31.28 39.12
CA GLU A 237 6.66 -30.14 39.99
C GLU A 237 7.18 -28.81 39.44
N ARG A 238 8.43 -28.80 38.94
CA ARG A 238 9.02 -27.63 38.33
C ARG A 238 8.25 -27.19 37.07
N TYR A 239 7.85 -28.17 36.25
CA TYR A 239 7.03 -27.90 35.06
C TYR A 239 5.67 -27.28 35.44
N GLU A 240 5.00 -27.78 36.48
CA GLU A 240 3.74 -27.22 36.97
C GLU A 240 3.90 -25.80 37.53
N ILE A 241 5.02 -25.51 38.20
CA ILE A 241 5.34 -24.18 38.72
C ILE A 241 5.50 -23.21 37.53
N LEU A 242 6.32 -23.57 36.53
CA LEU A 242 6.52 -22.74 35.34
C LEU A 242 5.21 -22.53 34.57
N GLN A 243 4.34 -23.51 34.49
CA GLN A 243 3.03 -23.39 33.89
C GLN A 243 2.13 -22.35 34.60
N LYS A 244 2.18 -22.34 35.95
CA LYS A 244 1.45 -21.34 36.74
C LYS A 244 2.02 -19.95 36.57
N GLU A 245 3.35 -19.80 36.54
CA GLU A 245 4.06 -18.54 36.28
C GLU A 245 3.71 -18.02 34.90
N GLU A 246 3.76 -18.87 33.86
CA GLU A 246 3.37 -18.53 32.50
C GLU A 246 1.93 -17.99 32.42
N LYS A 247 1.01 -18.68 33.12
CA LYS A 247 -0.40 -18.25 33.15
C LYS A 247 -0.58 -16.91 33.86
N ALA A 248 0.14 -16.65 34.93
CA ALA A 248 0.11 -15.37 35.64
C ALA A 248 0.64 -14.25 34.79
N LEU A 249 1.77 -14.45 34.11
CA LEU A 249 2.33 -13.45 33.17
C LEU A 249 1.41 -13.19 31.99
N LYS A 250 0.75 -14.21 31.43
CA LYS A 250 -0.26 -14.04 30.37
C LYS A 250 -1.49 -13.29 30.86
N GLN A 251 -1.92 -13.47 32.12
CA GLN A 251 -3.00 -12.66 32.69
C GLN A 251 -2.57 -11.21 32.90
N GLN A 252 -1.36 -10.97 33.37
CA GLN A 252 -0.81 -9.62 33.47
C GLN A 252 -0.69 -8.98 32.09
N LEU A 253 -0.21 -9.70 31.07
CA LEU A 253 -0.17 -9.21 29.70
C LEU A 253 -1.55 -8.87 29.15
N ALA A 254 -2.58 -9.65 29.50
CA ALA A 254 -3.95 -9.39 29.07
C ALA A 254 -4.52 -8.08 29.61
N SER A 255 -4.09 -7.62 30.80
CA SER A 255 -4.52 -6.30 31.32
C SER A 255 -3.99 -5.14 30.50
N TYR A 256 -2.88 -5.30 29.78
CA TYR A 256 -2.37 -4.26 28.85
C TYR A 256 -3.15 -4.18 27.54
N HIS A 257 -4.04 -5.13 27.23
CA HIS A 257 -4.90 -5.02 26.05
C HIS A 257 -5.84 -3.83 26.14
N ASP A 258 -6.25 -3.40 27.32
CA ASP A 258 -7.10 -2.22 27.52
C ASP A 258 -6.36 -0.91 27.21
N PHE A 259 -5.03 -0.92 27.31
CA PHE A 259 -4.15 0.22 26.97
C PHE A 259 -3.72 0.24 25.50
N TYR A 260 -4.17 -0.72 24.69
CA TYR A 260 -3.76 -0.80 23.26
C TYR A 260 -4.07 0.47 22.48
N GLU A 261 -5.23 1.11 22.72
CA GLU A 261 -5.58 2.39 22.09
C GLU A 261 -4.58 3.48 22.47
N THR A 262 -4.21 3.56 23.75
CA THR A 262 -3.21 4.54 24.25
C THR A 262 -1.85 4.33 23.60
N PHE A 263 -1.40 3.09 23.45
CA PHE A 263 -0.14 2.79 22.76
C PHE A 263 -0.17 3.15 21.26
N CYS A 264 -1.30 2.95 20.58
CA CYS A 264 -1.47 3.39 19.20
C CYS A 264 -1.44 4.92 19.07
N LEU A 265 -2.05 5.66 20.02
CA LEU A 265 -1.98 7.12 20.05
C LEU A 265 -0.56 7.60 20.35
N ALA A 266 0.14 6.96 21.27
CA ALA A 266 1.54 7.26 21.57
C ALA A 266 2.45 7.03 20.34
N GLU A 267 2.22 5.96 19.55
CA GLU A 267 2.92 5.75 18.28
C GLU A 267 2.67 6.91 17.31
N GLU A 268 1.43 7.39 17.22
CA GLU A 268 1.08 8.51 16.34
C GLU A 268 1.79 9.81 16.75
N VAL A 269 1.84 10.10 18.07
CA VAL A 269 2.57 11.26 18.58
C VAL A 269 4.06 11.15 18.31
N LEU A 270 4.68 10.00 18.59
CA LEU A 270 6.10 9.77 18.30
C LEU A 270 6.42 9.97 16.82
N LEU A 271 5.55 9.50 15.92
CA LEU A 271 5.69 9.72 14.48
C LEU A 271 5.62 11.21 14.12
N ALA A 272 4.74 11.99 14.78
CA ALA A 272 4.64 13.43 14.57
C ALA A 272 5.89 14.16 15.08
N VAL A 273 6.36 13.82 16.29
CA VAL A 273 7.57 14.40 16.89
C VAL A 273 8.80 14.09 16.06
N ILE A 274 8.98 12.84 15.62
CA ILE A 274 10.10 12.43 14.76
C ILE A 274 10.12 13.23 13.46
N GLN A 275 8.98 13.46 12.82
CA GLN A 275 8.93 14.29 11.62
C GLN A 275 9.31 15.74 11.88
N ARG A 276 8.95 16.28 13.05
CA ARG A 276 9.35 17.63 13.49
C ARG A 276 10.85 17.72 13.73
N GLU A 277 11.42 16.73 14.42
CA GLU A 277 12.87 16.63 14.64
C GLU A 277 13.66 16.44 13.33
N GLN A 278 13.11 15.70 12.38
CA GLN A 278 13.70 15.59 11.03
C GLN A 278 13.64 16.94 10.28
N ALA A 279 12.55 17.70 10.43
CA ALA A 279 12.45 19.03 9.83
C ALA A 279 13.47 20.01 10.43
N ARG A 280 13.85 19.86 11.71
CA ARG A 280 14.91 20.63 12.35
C ARG A 280 16.25 20.55 11.64
N GLN A 281 16.59 19.41 11.06
CA GLN A 281 17.83 19.23 10.29
C GLN A 281 17.93 20.15 9.07
N HIS A 282 16.83 20.77 8.67
CA HIS A 282 16.78 21.70 7.54
C HIS A 282 16.81 23.17 7.97
N LEU A 283 16.95 23.43 9.27
CA LEU A 283 17.09 24.77 9.82
C LEU A 283 18.55 25.23 9.79
N LEU A 284 18.73 26.53 9.74
CA LEU A 284 19.99 27.18 10.04
C LEU A 284 19.86 27.86 11.39
N ASN A 285 20.65 27.41 12.37
CA ASN A 285 20.63 27.92 13.72
C ASN A 285 21.83 28.84 13.97
N ALA A 286 21.53 29.97 14.63
CA ALA A 286 22.48 30.83 15.26
C ALA A 286 22.25 30.78 16.78
N SER A 287 23.15 31.38 17.57
CA SER A 287 23.04 31.36 19.05
C SER A 287 21.71 31.92 19.59
N SER A 288 21.08 32.86 18.90
CA SER A 288 19.89 33.58 19.36
C SER A 288 18.69 33.50 18.43
N PHE A 289 18.87 33.05 17.19
CA PHE A 289 17.78 32.96 16.20
C PHE A 289 17.99 31.77 15.27
N PHE A 290 16.90 31.37 14.60
CA PHE A 290 16.94 30.36 13.55
C PHE A 290 16.36 30.89 12.24
N ILE A 291 16.75 30.28 11.14
CA ILE A 291 16.24 30.57 9.79
C ILE A 291 15.62 29.27 9.23
N LEU A 292 14.37 29.38 8.79
CA LEU A 292 13.64 28.29 8.16
C LEU A 292 13.15 28.75 6.79
N GLN A 293 13.47 28.00 5.73
CA GLN A 293 12.91 28.23 4.40
C GLN A 293 11.83 27.18 4.09
N THR A 294 10.74 27.65 3.52
CA THR A 294 9.57 26.80 3.23
C THR A 294 8.95 27.13 1.88
N TRP A 295 8.29 26.15 1.30
CA TRP A 295 7.38 26.35 0.18
C TRP A 295 5.95 26.41 0.70
N ILE A 296 5.20 27.43 0.28
CA ILE A 296 3.81 27.65 0.65
C ILE A 296 2.93 27.90 -0.58
N PRO A 297 1.69 27.39 -0.61
CA PRO A 297 0.70 27.80 -1.59
C PRO A 297 0.25 29.26 -1.34
N VAL A 298 0.23 30.08 -2.38
CA VAL A 298 -0.18 31.50 -2.28
C VAL A 298 -1.60 31.65 -1.76
N GLU A 299 -2.49 30.72 -2.13
CA GLU A 299 -3.89 30.72 -1.73
C GLU A 299 -4.10 30.52 -0.21
N GLU A 300 -3.19 29.81 0.45
CA GLU A 300 -3.25 29.47 1.87
C GLU A 300 -2.37 30.37 2.74
N LYS A 301 -1.73 31.40 2.16
CA LYS A 301 -0.81 32.32 2.84
C LYS A 301 -1.43 33.02 4.06
N ALA A 302 -2.68 33.46 3.94
CA ALA A 302 -3.37 34.15 5.04
C ALA A 302 -3.59 33.24 6.25
N GLU A 303 -3.97 31.98 5.99
CA GLU A 303 -4.15 30.96 7.04
C GLU A 303 -2.84 30.66 7.77
N ILE A 304 -1.74 30.54 7.02
CA ILE A 304 -0.40 30.30 7.56
C ILE A 304 0.03 31.47 8.46
N LEU A 305 -0.15 32.69 8.00
CA LEU A 305 0.19 33.89 8.78
C LEU A 305 -0.58 33.95 10.10
N THR A 306 -1.89 33.73 10.05
CA THR A 306 -2.74 33.73 11.24
C THR A 306 -2.27 32.72 12.27
N ALA A 307 -2.00 31.48 11.87
CA ALA A 307 -1.58 30.42 12.77
C ALA A 307 -0.17 30.65 13.37
N ILE A 308 0.74 31.27 12.62
CA ILE A 308 2.05 31.61 13.15
C ILE A 308 1.94 32.79 14.12
N GLU A 309 1.15 33.82 13.80
CA GLU A 309 0.92 35.01 14.65
C GLU A 309 0.19 34.68 15.96
N GLU A 310 -0.63 33.63 16.00
CA GLU A 310 -1.24 33.12 17.23
C GLU A 310 -0.23 32.55 18.22
N LYS A 311 0.86 31.98 17.72
CA LYS A 311 1.88 31.32 18.55
C LYS A 311 3.07 32.23 18.89
N VAL A 312 3.37 33.20 18.02
CA VAL A 312 4.56 34.07 18.18
C VAL A 312 4.16 35.52 17.89
N PRO A 313 4.48 36.48 18.80
CA PRO A 313 4.26 37.90 18.59
C PRO A 313 4.97 38.40 17.32
N LYS A 314 4.34 39.35 16.62
CA LYS A 314 4.87 39.92 15.36
C LYS A 314 6.26 40.56 15.53
N ASP A 315 6.57 41.05 16.71
CA ASP A 315 7.82 41.71 17.01
C ASP A 315 9.02 40.72 17.15
N GLU A 316 8.72 39.44 17.34
CA GLU A 316 9.72 38.37 17.53
C GLU A 316 9.98 37.53 16.29
N ILE A 317 9.29 37.82 15.18
CA ILE A 317 9.38 37.06 13.93
C ILE A 317 9.50 37.98 12.70
N ALA A 318 10.41 37.63 11.80
CA ALA A 318 10.52 38.27 10.49
C ALA A 318 10.14 37.26 9.41
N LEU A 319 9.17 37.63 8.58
CA LEU A 319 8.69 36.82 7.47
C LEU A 319 8.98 37.51 6.15
N THR A 320 9.67 36.82 5.26
CA THR A 320 9.90 37.29 3.89
C THR A 320 9.28 36.33 2.90
N PHE A 321 8.73 36.88 1.80
CA PHE A 321 8.07 36.11 0.75
C PHE A 321 8.71 36.45 -0.59
N GLU A 322 9.13 35.43 -1.31
CA GLU A 322 9.80 35.58 -2.59
C GLU A 322 9.14 34.67 -3.64
N ASN A 323 9.03 35.16 -4.86
CA ASN A 323 8.63 34.31 -5.97
C ASN A 323 9.78 33.37 -6.34
N PRO A 324 9.47 32.13 -6.79
CA PRO A 324 10.49 31.16 -7.18
C PRO A 324 11.33 31.68 -8.35
N THR A 325 12.61 31.42 -8.31
CA THR A 325 13.55 31.73 -9.40
C THR A 325 13.39 30.72 -10.53
N LYS A 326 13.87 31.06 -11.74
CA LYS A 326 13.79 30.13 -12.89
C LYS A 326 14.51 28.80 -12.65
N ALA A 327 15.64 28.83 -11.93
CA ALA A 327 16.37 27.63 -11.58
C ALA A 327 15.58 26.75 -10.59
N GLU A 328 14.93 27.37 -9.60
CA GLU A 328 14.10 26.64 -8.63
C GLU A 328 12.85 26.06 -9.30
N ILE A 329 12.27 26.72 -10.31
CA ILE A 329 11.12 26.20 -11.08
C ILE A 329 11.49 24.93 -11.83
N GLU A 330 12.72 24.79 -12.31
CA GLU A 330 13.16 23.60 -13.06
C GLU A 330 13.51 22.43 -12.14
N THR A 331 13.99 22.67 -10.93
CA THR A 331 14.64 21.62 -10.10
C THR A 331 13.98 21.37 -8.75
N ASP A 332 13.44 22.40 -8.08
CA ASP A 332 13.13 22.32 -6.64
C ASP A 332 11.68 22.60 -6.25
N ILE A 333 10.96 23.38 -7.06
CA ILE A 333 9.61 23.80 -6.70
C ILE A 333 8.64 22.60 -6.63
N PRO A 334 7.91 22.42 -5.51
CA PRO A 334 6.92 21.37 -5.42
C PRO A 334 5.62 21.75 -6.12
N VAL A 335 4.92 20.75 -6.59
CA VAL A 335 3.63 20.89 -7.28
C VAL A 335 2.50 20.38 -6.38
N LYS A 336 1.55 21.26 -6.09
CA LYS A 336 0.28 20.94 -5.42
C LYS A 336 -0.86 21.12 -6.41
N LEU A 337 -1.69 20.09 -6.57
CA LEU A 337 -2.92 20.20 -7.35
C LEU A 337 -4.03 20.82 -6.48
N ALA A 338 -4.76 21.77 -7.01
CA ALA A 338 -5.87 22.46 -6.35
C ALA A 338 -7.12 22.37 -7.22
N ASN A 339 -7.69 21.18 -7.28
CA ASN A 339 -8.89 20.91 -8.05
C ASN A 339 -10.15 21.01 -7.18
N ASN A 340 -11.29 21.23 -7.82
CA ASN A 340 -12.60 21.21 -7.20
C ASN A 340 -12.90 19.83 -6.59
N LYS A 341 -13.77 19.76 -5.58
CA LYS A 341 -14.16 18.52 -4.87
C LYS A 341 -14.60 17.38 -5.79
N LEU A 342 -15.17 17.67 -6.97
CA LEU A 342 -15.55 16.65 -7.96
C LEU A 342 -14.35 16.07 -8.73
N VAL A 343 -13.35 16.90 -9.01
CA VAL A 343 -12.15 16.52 -9.78
C VAL A 343 -11.09 15.92 -8.87
N GLN A 344 -11.01 16.36 -7.62
CA GLN A 344 -10.01 15.97 -6.64
C GLN A 344 -9.81 14.45 -6.49
N PRO A 345 -10.85 13.57 -6.46
CA PRO A 345 -10.64 12.13 -6.40
C PRO A 345 -9.88 11.55 -7.61
N PHE A 346 -9.96 12.23 -8.77
CA PHE A 346 -9.27 11.82 -10.01
C PHE A 346 -7.80 12.22 -10.04
N GLU A 347 -7.36 13.14 -9.16
CA GLU A 347 -5.94 13.49 -9.00
C GLU A 347 -5.08 12.26 -8.72
N MET A 348 -5.64 11.25 -8.04
CA MET A 348 -4.97 9.99 -7.77
C MET A 348 -4.47 9.31 -9.06
N LEU A 349 -5.23 9.37 -10.16
CA LEU A 349 -4.81 8.82 -11.45
C LEU A 349 -3.63 9.61 -12.05
N THR A 350 -3.66 10.95 -11.92
CA THR A 350 -2.56 11.81 -12.38
C THR A 350 -1.31 11.60 -11.51
N GLU A 351 -1.46 11.52 -10.18
CA GLU A 351 -0.38 11.21 -9.24
C GLU A 351 0.28 9.84 -9.52
N MET A 352 -0.51 8.83 -9.90
CA MET A 352 -0.01 7.50 -10.25
C MET A 352 0.83 7.47 -11.53
N TYR A 353 0.51 8.32 -12.49
CA TYR A 353 1.27 8.42 -13.74
C TYR A 353 2.53 9.26 -13.54
N SER A 354 2.35 10.52 -13.25
CA SER A 354 3.38 11.50 -12.89
C SER A 354 2.70 12.84 -12.58
N LEU A 355 3.22 13.63 -11.66
CA LEU A 355 2.74 14.99 -11.45
C LEU A 355 3.18 15.93 -12.59
N PRO A 356 2.36 16.95 -12.93
CA PRO A 356 2.74 17.94 -13.94
C PRO A 356 3.96 18.74 -13.46
N LYS A 357 4.76 19.24 -14.39
CA LYS A 357 5.72 20.28 -14.07
C LYS A 357 5.00 21.56 -13.66
N TYR A 358 5.65 22.41 -12.90
CA TYR A 358 5.03 23.63 -12.36
C TYR A 358 4.38 24.54 -13.42
N GLU A 359 4.96 24.60 -14.63
CA GLU A 359 4.43 25.38 -15.76
C GLU A 359 3.48 24.60 -16.68
N GLU A 360 3.30 23.30 -16.45
CA GLU A 360 2.39 22.47 -17.25
C GLU A 360 0.93 22.66 -16.82
N VAL A 361 0.03 22.33 -17.74
CA VAL A 361 -1.40 22.30 -17.46
C VAL A 361 -1.74 21.00 -16.76
N ASP A 362 -2.49 21.06 -15.65
CA ASP A 362 -3.02 19.87 -14.99
C ASP A 362 -3.98 19.13 -15.94
N PRO A 363 -3.68 17.86 -16.27
CA PRO A 363 -4.53 17.07 -17.15
C PRO A 363 -5.81 16.58 -16.47
N THR A 364 -5.90 16.59 -15.13
CA THR A 364 -6.99 15.98 -14.35
C THR A 364 -8.38 16.51 -14.73
N PRO A 365 -8.62 17.83 -14.82
CA PRO A 365 -9.94 18.33 -15.20
C PRO A 365 -10.38 17.97 -16.62
N ALA A 366 -9.41 17.84 -17.54
CA ALA A 366 -9.69 17.44 -18.91
C ALA A 366 -9.89 15.93 -19.07
N MET A 367 -9.18 15.15 -18.27
CA MET A 367 -9.25 13.68 -18.24
C MET A 367 -10.58 13.18 -17.63
N MET A 368 -11.05 13.82 -16.54
CA MET A 368 -12.19 13.35 -15.75
C MET A 368 -13.45 13.05 -16.58
N PRO A 369 -13.96 13.95 -17.45
CA PRO A 369 -15.19 13.69 -18.19
C PRO A 369 -15.07 12.48 -19.12
N PHE A 370 -13.92 12.30 -19.77
CA PHE A 370 -13.65 11.11 -20.60
C PHE A 370 -13.57 9.84 -19.77
N TYR A 371 -12.89 9.90 -18.64
CA TYR A 371 -12.79 8.74 -17.74
C TYR A 371 -14.16 8.30 -17.22
N LEU A 372 -15.03 9.26 -16.86
CA LEU A 372 -16.41 8.99 -16.43
C LEU A 372 -17.20 8.23 -17.51
N VAL A 373 -17.17 8.76 -18.77
CA VAL A 373 -17.87 8.14 -19.89
C VAL A 373 -17.30 6.75 -20.19
N PHE A 374 -15.99 6.61 -20.24
CA PHE A 374 -15.33 5.35 -20.59
C PHE A 374 -15.54 4.29 -19.54
N PHE A 375 -15.37 4.62 -18.27
CA PHE A 375 -15.60 3.70 -17.18
C PHE A 375 -17.07 3.22 -17.15
N GLY A 376 -18.00 4.18 -17.26
CA GLY A 376 -19.43 3.87 -17.34
C GLY A 376 -19.76 2.95 -18.49
N MET A 377 -19.20 3.18 -19.69
CA MET A 377 -19.39 2.37 -20.89
C MET A 377 -18.80 0.96 -20.77
N MET A 378 -17.65 0.82 -20.07
CA MET A 378 -17.00 -0.48 -19.89
C MET A 378 -17.70 -1.37 -18.84
N VAL A 379 -18.27 -0.79 -17.77
CA VAL A 379 -18.99 -1.56 -16.74
C VAL A 379 -20.47 -1.72 -17.10
N ALA A 380 -21.12 -0.66 -17.52
CA ALA A 380 -22.45 -0.53 -18.12
C ALA A 380 -23.55 -1.47 -17.55
N ASP A 381 -23.68 -1.54 -16.23
CA ASP A 381 -24.71 -2.35 -15.55
C ASP A 381 -25.32 -1.57 -14.38
N ILE A 382 -26.64 -1.47 -14.35
CA ILE A 382 -27.39 -0.71 -13.32
C ILE A 382 -27.18 -1.34 -11.95
N GLY A 383 -27.24 -2.66 -11.83
CA GLY A 383 -27.11 -3.38 -10.56
C GLY A 383 -25.72 -3.18 -9.96
N TYR A 384 -24.67 -3.27 -10.77
CA TYR A 384 -23.30 -3.03 -10.34
C TYR A 384 -23.08 -1.57 -9.95
N GLY A 385 -23.64 -0.62 -10.72
CA GLY A 385 -23.57 0.79 -10.40
C GLY A 385 -24.27 1.14 -9.09
N LEU A 386 -25.46 0.59 -8.83
CA LEU A 386 -26.17 0.77 -7.57
C LEU A 386 -25.42 0.15 -6.38
N LEU A 387 -24.83 -1.02 -6.56
CA LEU A 387 -24.02 -1.66 -5.53
C LEU A 387 -22.79 -0.82 -5.19
N MET A 388 -22.08 -0.28 -6.20
CA MET A 388 -20.98 0.65 -6.01
C MET A 388 -21.41 1.89 -5.23
N LEU A 389 -22.54 2.48 -5.61
CA LEU A 389 -23.10 3.67 -4.96
C LEU A 389 -23.36 3.39 -3.48
N LEU A 390 -24.07 2.28 -3.19
CA LEU A 390 -24.41 1.87 -1.84
C LEU A 390 -23.18 1.63 -0.97
N LEU A 391 -22.22 0.84 -1.48
CA LEU A 391 -21.00 0.52 -0.75
C LEU A 391 -20.15 1.76 -0.49
N SER A 392 -20.04 2.69 -1.45
CA SER A 392 -19.30 3.94 -1.27
C SER A 392 -19.97 4.83 -0.23
N ILE A 393 -21.30 4.95 -0.23
CA ILE A 393 -22.05 5.74 0.78
C ILE A 393 -21.88 5.13 2.18
N ILE A 394 -21.97 3.80 2.30
CA ILE A 394 -21.75 3.11 3.57
C ILE A 394 -20.32 3.36 4.06
N ALA A 395 -19.32 3.20 3.19
CA ALA A 395 -17.92 3.41 3.54
C ALA A 395 -17.67 4.84 4.06
N LEU A 396 -18.20 5.86 3.39
CA LEU A 396 -18.00 7.27 3.73
C LEU A 396 -18.77 7.72 4.98
N LYS A 397 -19.97 7.14 5.24
CA LYS A 397 -20.82 7.57 6.37
C LYS A 397 -20.63 6.73 7.64
N ALA A 398 -20.38 5.42 7.49
CA ALA A 398 -20.28 4.51 8.63
C ALA A 398 -18.86 4.44 9.23
N PHE A 399 -17.83 4.80 8.44
CA PHE A 399 -16.44 4.64 8.86
C PHE A 399 -15.65 5.95 8.72
N VAL A 400 -14.79 6.23 9.70
CA VAL A 400 -13.76 7.26 9.56
C VAL A 400 -12.59 6.62 8.80
N LEU A 401 -12.47 6.96 7.51
CA LEU A 401 -11.48 6.38 6.61
C LEU A 401 -10.16 7.18 6.62
N PRO A 402 -9.01 6.52 6.41
CA PRO A 402 -7.76 7.21 6.06
C PRO A 402 -7.98 8.08 4.82
N ARG A 403 -7.23 9.20 4.70
CA ARG A 403 -7.41 10.16 3.58
C ARG A 403 -7.33 9.51 2.20
N GLY A 404 -6.39 8.57 2.00
CA GLY A 404 -6.28 7.85 0.73
C GLY A 404 -7.50 6.97 0.43
N MET A 405 -8.00 6.23 1.43
CA MET A 405 -9.20 5.41 1.27
C MET A 405 -10.47 6.26 1.08
N LYS A 406 -10.54 7.43 1.73
CA LYS A 406 -11.64 8.38 1.53
C LYS A 406 -11.66 8.87 0.09
N ARG A 407 -10.51 9.31 -0.48
CA ARG A 407 -10.40 9.70 -1.89
C ARG A 407 -10.83 8.57 -2.83
N PHE A 408 -10.44 7.34 -2.53
CA PHE A 408 -10.81 6.16 -3.31
C PHE A 408 -12.32 5.86 -3.23
N ALA A 409 -12.94 6.00 -2.05
CA ALA A 409 -14.38 5.86 -1.88
C ALA A 409 -15.16 6.96 -2.62
N ASP A 410 -14.69 8.23 -2.57
CA ASP A 410 -15.25 9.36 -3.32
C ASP A 410 -15.13 9.14 -4.83
N PHE A 411 -14.00 8.59 -5.30
CA PHE A 411 -13.79 8.24 -6.70
C PHE A 411 -14.83 7.22 -7.19
N PHE A 412 -15.03 6.10 -6.47
CA PHE A 412 -16.05 5.12 -6.84
C PHE A 412 -17.47 5.62 -6.68
N LEU A 413 -17.72 6.50 -5.71
CA LEU A 413 -19.01 7.18 -5.57
C LEU A 413 -19.35 7.96 -6.86
N ILE A 414 -18.41 8.73 -7.39
CA ILE A 414 -18.63 9.51 -8.61
C ILE A 414 -18.75 8.58 -9.82
N LEU A 415 -17.96 7.53 -9.92
CA LEU A 415 -18.02 6.55 -11.03
C LEU A 415 -19.29 5.71 -11.05
N SER A 416 -20.00 5.58 -9.94
CA SER A 416 -21.26 4.84 -9.89
C SER A 416 -22.36 5.48 -10.74
N PHE A 417 -22.40 6.81 -10.85
CA PHE A 417 -23.41 7.52 -11.63
C PHE A 417 -23.31 7.24 -13.15
N PRO A 418 -22.17 7.40 -13.82
CA PRO A 418 -22.07 7.07 -15.24
C PRO A 418 -22.27 5.57 -15.48
N THR A 419 -21.87 4.70 -14.56
CA THR A 419 -22.13 3.26 -14.66
C THR A 419 -23.63 2.95 -14.69
N ILE A 420 -24.44 3.59 -13.84
CA ILE A 420 -25.89 3.45 -13.83
C ILE A 420 -26.48 4.01 -15.13
N ILE A 421 -26.03 5.19 -15.59
CA ILE A 421 -26.53 5.83 -16.82
C ILE A 421 -26.28 4.92 -18.03
N TRP A 422 -25.05 4.43 -18.21
CA TRP A 422 -24.72 3.50 -19.29
C TRP A 422 -25.42 2.15 -19.15
N GLY A 423 -25.65 1.69 -17.89
CA GLY A 423 -26.48 0.51 -17.63
C GLY A 423 -27.91 0.67 -18.11
N PHE A 424 -28.52 1.86 -17.99
CA PHE A 424 -29.82 2.15 -18.58
C PHE A 424 -29.75 2.18 -20.12
N ILE A 425 -28.72 2.78 -20.69
CA ILE A 425 -28.54 2.84 -22.16
C ILE A 425 -28.43 1.44 -22.75
N TYR A 426 -27.67 0.55 -22.13
CA TYR A 426 -27.48 -0.83 -22.57
C TYR A 426 -28.61 -1.77 -22.06
N GLY A 427 -29.44 -1.32 -21.13
CA GLY A 427 -30.56 -2.08 -20.59
C GLY A 427 -30.14 -3.31 -19.78
N SER A 428 -29.04 -3.23 -19.03
CA SER A 428 -28.50 -4.32 -18.21
C SER A 428 -28.73 -4.09 -16.73
N PHE A 429 -29.28 -5.09 -16.05
CA PHE A 429 -29.43 -5.14 -14.59
C PHE A 429 -28.93 -6.49 -14.07
N PHE A 430 -27.73 -6.54 -13.48
CA PHE A 430 -27.02 -7.77 -13.15
C PHE A 430 -26.94 -8.76 -14.33
N GLY A 431 -26.65 -8.22 -15.53
CA GLY A 431 -26.60 -9.02 -16.76
C GLY A 431 -27.94 -9.52 -17.29
N ALA A 432 -29.04 -9.24 -16.63
CA ALA A 432 -30.37 -9.50 -17.15
C ALA A 432 -30.87 -8.30 -17.97
N ALA A 433 -31.53 -8.58 -19.10
CA ALA A 433 -32.13 -7.53 -19.90
C ALA A 433 -33.31 -6.88 -19.14
N LEU A 434 -33.44 -5.55 -19.25
CA LEU A 434 -34.58 -4.85 -18.68
C LEU A 434 -35.89 -5.27 -19.36
N PRO A 435 -36.97 -5.45 -18.60
CA PRO A 435 -38.24 -5.82 -19.18
C PRO A 435 -38.76 -4.72 -20.13
N PRO A 436 -39.41 -5.07 -21.25
CA PRO A 436 -39.91 -4.13 -22.24
C PRO A 436 -41.05 -3.24 -21.73
N ILE A 437 -41.65 -3.60 -20.59
CA ILE A 437 -42.69 -2.83 -19.92
C ILE A 437 -42.26 -2.62 -18.48
N MET A 438 -41.93 -1.36 -18.09
CA MET A 438 -41.64 -0.98 -16.73
C MET A 438 -42.78 -0.08 -16.21
N PHE A 439 -43.33 -0.41 -15.04
CA PHE A 439 -44.41 0.35 -14.38
C PHE A 439 -45.65 0.60 -15.29
N GLY A 440 -45.96 -0.31 -16.21
CA GLY A 440 -47.11 -0.19 -17.12
C GLY A 440 -46.90 0.69 -18.35
N ILE A 441 -45.70 1.22 -18.53
CA ILE A 441 -45.30 2.06 -19.68
C ILE A 441 -44.29 1.28 -20.50
N LYS A 442 -44.35 1.36 -21.85
CA LYS A 442 -43.31 0.80 -22.72
C LYS A 442 -41.99 1.46 -22.37
N SER A 443 -41.02 0.66 -21.91
CA SER A 443 -39.69 1.13 -21.60
C SER A 443 -38.97 1.59 -22.89
N PRO A 444 -38.37 2.78 -22.93
CA PRO A 444 -37.53 3.19 -24.05
C PRO A 444 -36.18 2.45 -24.06
N PHE A 445 -35.91 1.64 -23.04
CA PHE A 445 -34.65 0.93 -22.84
C PHE A 445 -34.75 -0.56 -23.20
N PRO A 446 -33.70 -1.21 -23.77
CA PRO A 446 -32.38 -0.60 -24.09
C PRO A 446 -32.44 0.34 -25.29
N ILE A 447 -31.65 1.41 -25.24
CA ILE A 447 -31.42 2.31 -26.39
C ILE A 447 -30.45 1.65 -27.36
N LEU A 448 -29.44 0.93 -26.82
CA LEU A 448 -28.42 0.20 -27.56
C LEU A 448 -28.33 -1.20 -26.99
N SER A 449 -28.63 -2.23 -27.83
CA SER A 449 -28.48 -3.61 -27.43
C SER A 449 -27.04 -4.07 -27.59
N THR A 450 -26.46 -4.63 -26.51
CA THR A 450 -25.09 -5.19 -26.54
C THR A 450 -24.94 -6.39 -27.47
N THR A 451 -26.05 -7.01 -27.89
CA THR A 451 -26.07 -8.19 -28.79
C THR A 451 -26.39 -7.81 -30.24
N GLU A 452 -27.26 -6.83 -30.45
CA GLU A 452 -27.74 -6.46 -31.81
C GLU A 452 -27.00 -5.26 -32.38
N ASP A 453 -26.66 -4.27 -31.54
CA ASP A 453 -26.10 -2.99 -31.96
C ASP A 453 -24.57 -2.87 -31.79
N VAL A 454 -23.83 -4.00 -31.84
CA VAL A 454 -22.37 -4.06 -31.64
C VAL A 454 -21.63 -3.06 -32.52
N ASN A 455 -22.03 -2.93 -33.80
CA ASN A 455 -21.41 -1.99 -34.75
C ASN A 455 -21.64 -0.53 -34.35
N THR A 456 -22.83 -0.21 -33.84
CA THR A 456 -23.15 1.14 -33.35
C THR A 456 -22.31 1.52 -32.13
N ILE A 457 -22.16 0.58 -31.19
CA ILE A 457 -21.32 0.74 -29.98
C ILE A 457 -19.84 0.90 -30.38
N LEU A 458 -19.36 0.17 -31.40
CA LEU A 458 -18.01 0.29 -31.95
C LEU A 458 -17.79 1.70 -32.49
N ILE A 459 -18.68 2.17 -33.36
CA ILE A 459 -18.58 3.51 -33.95
C ILE A 459 -18.62 4.57 -32.85
N LEU A 460 -19.49 4.44 -31.86
CA LEU A 460 -19.59 5.35 -30.73
C LEU A 460 -18.28 5.40 -29.93
N SER A 461 -17.65 4.24 -29.67
CA SER A 461 -16.35 4.16 -29.01
C SER A 461 -15.26 4.91 -29.75
N VAL A 462 -15.22 4.75 -31.07
CA VAL A 462 -14.25 5.45 -31.92
C VAL A 462 -14.51 6.97 -31.95
N ILE A 463 -15.78 7.39 -31.97
CA ILE A 463 -16.16 8.81 -31.89
C ILE A 463 -15.70 9.43 -30.59
N PHE A 464 -15.93 8.76 -29.44
CA PHE A 464 -15.44 9.25 -28.15
C PHE A 464 -13.91 9.35 -28.11
N GLY A 465 -13.21 8.35 -28.68
CA GLY A 465 -11.76 8.39 -28.85
C GLY A 465 -11.28 9.54 -29.70
N PHE A 466 -11.97 9.79 -30.83
CA PHE A 466 -11.67 10.92 -31.71
C PHE A 466 -11.82 12.27 -30.98
N ILE A 467 -12.92 12.46 -30.24
CA ILE A 467 -13.16 13.68 -29.45
C ILE A 467 -12.05 13.88 -28.42
N GLN A 468 -11.65 12.81 -27.72
CA GLN A 468 -10.58 12.88 -26.73
C GLN A 468 -9.24 13.26 -27.36
N LEU A 469 -8.85 12.67 -28.49
CA LEU A 469 -7.63 13.02 -29.21
C LEU A 469 -7.63 14.48 -29.66
N VAL A 470 -8.76 14.96 -30.17
CA VAL A 470 -8.94 16.39 -30.57
C VAL A 470 -8.70 17.29 -29.34
N VAL A 471 -9.32 16.97 -28.19
CA VAL A 471 -9.14 17.76 -26.97
C VAL A 471 -7.67 17.71 -26.49
N GLY A 472 -7.01 16.57 -26.54
CA GLY A 472 -5.60 16.43 -26.20
C GLY A 472 -4.69 17.32 -27.06
N LEU A 473 -4.88 17.29 -28.37
CA LEU A 473 -4.14 18.14 -29.30
C LEU A 473 -4.46 19.65 -29.12
N MET A 474 -5.71 20.01 -28.83
CA MET A 474 -6.06 21.41 -28.51
C MET A 474 -5.34 21.89 -27.24
N ILE A 475 -5.29 21.10 -26.21
CA ILE A 475 -4.56 21.43 -24.95
C ILE A 475 -3.07 21.65 -25.26
N ASN A 476 -2.44 20.75 -26.03
CA ASN A 476 -1.05 20.90 -26.44
C ASN A 476 -0.83 22.21 -27.23
N GLY A 477 -1.70 22.50 -28.20
CA GLY A 477 -1.63 23.73 -28.98
C GLY A 477 -1.72 25.01 -28.15
N ILE A 478 -2.64 25.02 -27.15
CA ILE A 478 -2.80 26.13 -26.22
C ILE A 478 -1.57 26.27 -25.33
N GLN A 479 -1.03 25.15 -24.81
CA GLN A 479 0.15 25.12 -23.93
C GLN A 479 1.39 25.70 -24.66
N LEU A 480 1.69 25.20 -25.86
CA LEU A 480 2.81 25.68 -26.67
C LEU A 480 2.65 27.17 -27.09
N SER A 481 1.42 27.59 -27.36
CA SER A 481 1.12 29.00 -27.68
C SER A 481 1.37 29.90 -26.45
N LYS A 482 1.01 29.48 -25.24
CA LYS A 482 1.32 30.21 -23.99
C LYS A 482 2.81 30.33 -23.74
N GLN A 483 3.58 29.29 -24.11
CA GLN A 483 5.05 29.30 -24.07
C GLN A 483 5.70 30.14 -25.19
N LYS A 484 4.90 30.86 -26.02
CA LYS A 484 5.35 31.63 -27.18
C LYS A 484 6.04 30.81 -28.26
N ARG A 485 5.84 29.51 -28.32
CA ARG A 485 6.37 28.58 -29.33
C ARG A 485 5.33 28.36 -30.44
N TYR A 486 4.96 29.42 -31.16
CA TYR A 486 3.84 29.38 -32.11
C TYR A 486 4.05 28.41 -33.29
N LEU A 487 5.27 28.31 -33.80
CA LEU A 487 5.56 27.41 -34.93
C LEU A 487 5.46 25.94 -34.52
N ASP A 488 5.92 25.62 -33.32
CA ASP A 488 5.80 24.27 -32.76
C ASP A 488 4.32 23.95 -32.46
N SER A 489 3.57 24.91 -31.94
CA SER A 489 2.12 24.78 -31.72
C SER A 489 1.36 24.43 -32.99
N ILE A 490 1.71 25.09 -34.12
CA ILE A 490 1.08 24.78 -35.42
C ILE A 490 1.51 23.39 -35.89
N ASN A 491 2.80 23.05 -35.80
CA ASN A 491 3.34 21.81 -36.34
C ASN A 491 2.89 20.56 -35.52
N GLU A 492 2.94 20.65 -34.19
CA GLU A 492 2.71 19.50 -33.30
C GLU A 492 1.25 19.34 -32.87
N SER A 493 0.39 20.36 -33.10
CA SER A 493 -1.00 20.35 -32.67
C SER A 493 -1.98 20.72 -33.78
N TYR A 494 -1.99 21.95 -34.25
CA TYR A 494 -3.05 22.41 -35.15
C TYR A 494 -3.01 21.74 -36.53
N ALA A 495 -1.83 21.43 -37.06
CA ALA A 495 -1.72 20.71 -38.32
C ALA A 495 -2.23 19.27 -38.19
N TRP A 496 -1.99 18.60 -37.04
CA TRP A 496 -2.55 17.28 -36.76
C TRP A 496 -4.06 17.31 -36.58
N LEU A 497 -4.61 18.35 -35.93
CA LEU A 497 -6.06 18.56 -35.87
C LEU A 497 -6.65 18.69 -37.28
N GLY A 498 -5.99 19.46 -38.19
CA GLY A 498 -6.42 19.59 -39.55
C GLY A 498 -6.42 18.24 -40.31
N ILE A 499 -5.41 17.38 -40.10
CA ILE A 499 -5.39 16.04 -40.70
C ILE A 499 -6.53 15.19 -40.15
N LEU A 500 -6.73 15.15 -38.84
CA LEU A 500 -7.78 14.35 -38.22
C LEU A 500 -9.18 14.77 -38.65
N PHE A 501 -9.46 16.07 -38.65
CA PHE A 501 -10.74 16.60 -39.16
C PHE A 501 -10.89 16.39 -40.66
N GLY A 502 -9.82 16.55 -41.45
CA GLY A 502 -9.82 16.27 -42.87
C GLY A 502 -10.17 14.80 -43.17
N LEU A 503 -9.54 13.87 -42.47
CA LEU A 503 -9.84 12.43 -42.59
C LEU A 503 -11.27 12.10 -42.14
N ALA A 504 -11.74 12.70 -41.04
CA ALA A 504 -13.12 12.53 -40.59
C ALA A 504 -14.13 13.02 -41.62
N LEU A 505 -13.91 14.18 -42.26
CA LEU A 505 -14.75 14.70 -43.33
C LEU A 505 -14.72 13.83 -44.59
N LEU A 506 -13.57 13.24 -44.93
CA LEU A 506 -13.46 12.27 -46.03
C LEU A 506 -14.34 11.04 -45.78
N VAL A 507 -14.25 10.46 -44.56
CA VAL A 507 -15.03 9.28 -44.20
C VAL A 507 -16.52 9.59 -44.15
N VAL A 508 -16.94 10.66 -43.50
CA VAL A 508 -18.33 11.07 -43.37
C VAL A 508 -18.89 11.47 -44.76
N GLY A 509 -18.13 12.22 -45.56
CA GLY A 509 -18.53 12.65 -46.89
C GLY A 509 -18.77 11.51 -47.87
N LYS A 510 -17.93 10.44 -47.78
CA LYS A 510 -18.05 9.29 -48.70
C LYS A 510 -19.02 8.23 -48.22
N LEU A 511 -19.00 7.91 -46.90
CA LEU A 511 -19.75 6.75 -46.37
C LEU A 511 -21.13 7.12 -45.81
N VAL A 512 -21.28 8.30 -45.19
CA VAL A 512 -22.51 8.71 -44.51
C VAL A 512 -23.38 9.59 -45.35
N VAL A 513 -22.86 10.74 -45.76
CA VAL A 513 -23.63 11.81 -46.46
C VAL A 513 -23.63 11.61 -47.97
N LYS A 514 -22.65 10.89 -48.54
CA LYS A 514 -22.43 10.69 -49.97
C LYS A 514 -22.39 12.02 -50.75
N ASN A 515 -21.74 13.04 -50.17
CA ASN A 515 -21.61 14.39 -50.73
C ASN A 515 -20.16 14.62 -51.19
N GLU A 516 -19.98 14.77 -52.49
CA GLU A 516 -18.64 15.02 -53.09
C GLU A 516 -18.01 16.33 -52.61
N GLY A 517 -18.82 17.35 -52.29
CA GLY A 517 -18.32 18.61 -51.75
C GLY A 517 -17.65 18.49 -50.39
N LEU A 518 -18.23 17.68 -49.48
CA LEU A 518 -17.62 17.36 -48.16
C LEU A 518 -16.35 16.52 -48.31
N PHE A 519 -16.34 15.58 -49.26
CA PHE A 519 -15.17 14.77 -49.55
C PHE A 519 -14.01 15.61 -50.05
N THR A 520 -14.26 16.51 -51.04
CA THR A 520 -13.23 17.39 -51.59
C THR A 520 -12.72 18.41 -50.56
N ALA A 521 -13.59 18.98 -49.71
CA ALA A 521 -13.19 19.87 -48.63
C ALA A 521 -12.30 19.15 -47.61
N GLY A 522 -12.63 17.90 -47.22
CA GLY A 522 -11.81 17.07 -46.36
C GLY A 522 -10.44 16.75 -46.95
N ALA A 523 -10.38 16.44 -48.27
CA ALA A 523 -9.12 16.16 -48.93
C ALA A 523 -8.21 17.41 -48.99
N ILE A 524 -8.79 18.58 -49.25
CA ILE A 524 -8.05 19.85 -49.29
C ILE A 524 -7.49 20.17 -47.89
N LEU A 525 -8.31 20.04 -46.84
CA LEU A 525 -7.90 20.32 -45.46
C LEU A 525 -6.76 19.37 -45.01
N ALA A 526 -6.90 18.09 -45.29
CA ALA A 526 -5.88 17.10 -44.95
C ALA A 526 -4.56 17.36 -45.70
N SER A 527 -4.64 17.67 -47.02
CA SER A 527 -3.46 17.94 -47.84
C SER A 527 -2.74 19.22 -47.39
N LEU A 528 -3.47 20.30 -47.10
CA LEU A 528 -2.91 21.56 -46.62
C LEU A 528 -2.20 21.37 -45.27
N SER A 529 -2.80 20.63 -44.38
CA SER A 529 -2.24 20.31 -43.05
C SER A 529 -0.99 19.43 -43.16
N ALA A 530 -0.99 18.43 -44.07
CA ALA A 530 0.19 17.60 -44.34
C ALA A 530 1.35 18.42 -44.91
N ILE A 531 1.08 19.36 -45.82
CA ILE A 531 2.09 20.28 -46.32
C ILE A 531 2.65 21.15 -45.19
N ALA A 532 1.82 21.65 -44.28
CA ALA A 532 2.27 22.42 -43.13
C ALA A 532 3.24 21.61 -42.23
N ILE A 533 2.95 20.34 -41.97
CA ILE A 533 3.84 19.44 -41.17
C ILE A 533 5.21 19.27 -41.85
N ILE A 534 5.29 19.29 -43.14
CA ILE A 534 6.55 19.16 -43.88
C ILE A 534 7.32 20.49 -43.92
N VAL A 535 6.62 21.59 -44.17
CA VAL A 535 7.22 22.93 -44.45
C VAL A 535 7.73 23.59 -43.15
N ILE A 536 6.99 23.48 -42.02
CA ILE A 536 7.36 24.16 -40.78
C ILE A 536 8.73 23.71 -40.27
N PRO A 537 9.05 22.39 -40.12
CA PRO A 537 10.39 21.96 -39.73
C PRO A 537 11.50 22.35 -40.69
N MET A 538 11.15 22.49 -42.01
CA MET A 538 12.10 22.97 -43.02
C MET A 538 12.45 24.47 -42.80
N ILE A 539 11.50 25.28 -42.32
CA ILE A 539 11.73 26.70 -42.01
C ILE A 539 12.52 26.84 -40.71
N GLN A 540 12.23 26.00 -39.69
CA GLN A 540 12.90 26.06 -38.38
C GLN A 540 14.35 25.54 -38.44
N SER A 541 14.66 24.62 -39.34
CA SER A 541 15.96 23.95 -39.40
C SER A 541 16.98 24.80 -40.18
N LYS A 542 18.19 24.97 -39.61
CA LYS A 542 19.33 25.59 -40.31
C LYS A 542 19.72 24.84 -41.60
N ALA A 543 19.54 23.51 -41.63
CA ALA A 543 19.77 22.69 -42.82
C ALA A 543 18.42 22.26 -43.42
N LYS A 544 18.00 22.91 -44.49
CA LYS A 544 16.68 22.69 -45.12
C LYS A 544 16.39 21.23 -45.47
N LEU A 545 17.40 20.47 -45.91
CA LEU A 545 17.27 19.06 -46.26
C LEU A 545 16.98 18.20 -45.02
N LYS A 546 17.64 18.48 -43.88
CA LYS A 546 17.34 17.81 -42.59
C LYS A 546 15.93 18.16 -42.10
N GLY A 547 15.49 19.40 -42.27
CA GLY A 547 14.13 19.84 -41.95
C GLY A 547 13.08 19.11 -42.79
N LEU A 548 13.31 18.96 -44.09
CA LEU A 548 12.44 18.18 -44.98
C LEU A 548 12.34 16.72 -44.56
N ALA A 549 13.47 16.07 -44.27
CA ALA A 549 13.48 14.68 -43.79
C ALA A 549 12.73 14.51 -42.43
N LYS A 550 12.90 15.48 -41.52
CA LYS A 550 12.17 15.50 -40.24
C LYS A 550 10.66 15.68 -40.45
N GLY A 551 10.24 16.52 -41.39
CA GLY A 551 8.82 16.73 -41.72
C GLY A 551 8.19 15.49 -42.35
N LEU A 552 8.88 14.85 -43.32
CA LEU A 552 8.41 13.58 -43.91
C LEU A 552 8.32 12.46 -42.88
N TYR A 553 9.32 12.34 -41.98
CA TYR A 553 9.25 11.41 -40.88
C TYR A 553 8.11 11.73 -39.89
N GLY A 554 7.88 13.04 -39.64
CA GLY A 554 6.75 13.49 -38.84
C GLY A 554 5.41 13.02 -39.41
N LEU A 555 5.21 13.05 -40.71
CA LEU A 555 3.97 12.59 -41.34
C LEU A 555 3.69 11.09 -41.12
N TYR A 556 4.72 10.26 -40.93
CA TYR A 556 4.55 8.86 -40.54
C TYR A 556 3.79 8.71 -39.20
N GLY A 557 3.79 9.76 -38.37
CA GLY A 557 3.01 9.78 -37.12
C GLY A 557 1.49 9.57 -37.30
N VAL A 558 0.94 9.70 -38.55
CA VAL A 558 -0.46 9.34 -38.85
C VAL A 558 -0.79 7.92 -38.42
N THR A 559 0.14 6.98 -38.60
CA THR A 559 -0.07 5.58 -38.21
C THR A 559 -0.27 5.42 -36.70
N GLY A 560 0.40 6.25 -35.89
CA GLY A 560 0.20 6.31 -34.45
C GLY A 560 -1.21 6.77 -34.07
N TYR A 561 -1.73 7.82 -34.72
CA TYR A 561 -3.09 8.29 -34.44
C TYR A 561 -4.17 7.31 -34.87
N VAL A 562 -3.96 6.55 -35.97
CA VAL A 562 -4.84 5.45 -36.35
C VAL A 562 -4.80 4.33 -35.29
N GLY A 563 -3.62 3.98 -34.81
CA GLY A 563 -3.44 3.01 -33.72
C GLY A 563 -4.16 3.45 -32.44
N ASP A 564 -4.03 4.72 -32.08
CA ASP A 564 -4.73 5.30 -30.93
C ASP A 564 -6.25 5.17 -31.07
N LEU A 565 -6.82 5.53 -32.25
CA LEU A 565 -8.26 5.40 -32.52
C LEU A 565 -8.73 3.95 -32.42
N VAL A 566 -7.97 2.99 -32.95
CA VAL A 566 -8.28 1.56 -32.82
C VAL A 566 -8.24 1.12 -31.37
N SER A 567 -7.38 1.67 -30.53
CA SER A 567 -7.31 1.35 -29.09
C SER A 567 -8.63 1.60 -28.35
N TYR A 568 -9.45 2.56 -28.81
CA TYR A 568 -10.76 2.86 -28.19
C TYR A 568 -11.83 1.79 -28.45
N THR A 569 -11.61 0.85 -29.38
CA THR A 569 -12.51 -0.31 -29.55
C THR A 569 -12.57 -1.18 -28.27
N ARG A 570 -11.61 -1.05 -27.38
CA ARG A 570 -11.58 -1.70 -26.05
C ARG A 570 -12.78 -1.30 -25.18
N LEU A 571 -13.30 -0.06 -25.35
CA LEU A 571 -14.48 0.40 -24.62
C LEU A 571 -15.69 -0.51 -24.93
N MET A 572 -15.90 -0.78 -26.21
CA MET A 572 -16.94 -1.69 -26.67
C MET A 572 -16.66 -3.12 -26.16
N ALA A 573 -15.44 -3.62 -26.38
CA ALA A 573 -15.10 -5.00 -26.09
C ALA A 573 -15.33 -5.34 -24.61
N LEU A 574 -14.92 -4.48 -23.69
CA LEU A 574 -15.09 -4.71 -22.25
C LEU A 574 -16.54 -4.56 -21.79
N GLY A 575 -17.27 -3.57 -22.32
CA GLY A 575 -18.69 -3.40 -22.01
C GLY A 575 -19.54 -4.60 -22.42
N ILE A 576 -19.32 -5.11 -23.65
CA ILE A 576 -20.02 -6.32 -24.13
C ILE A 576 -19.59 -7.55 -23.34
N ALA A 577 -18.28 -7.73 -23.07
CA ALA A 577 -17.78 -8.91 -22.37
C ALA A 577 -18.35 -9.00 -20.95
N GLY A 578 -18.35 -7.90 -20.19
CA GLY A 578 -18.88 -7.88 -18.82
C GLY A 578 -20.36 -8.23 -18.75
N GLY A 579 -21.17 -7.65 -19.63
CA GLY A 579 -22.60 -7.97 -19.75
C GLY A 579 -22.86 -9.42 -20.20
N SER A 580 -22.10 -9.91 -21.17
CA SER A 580 -22.24 -11.30 -21.66
C SER A 580 -21.88 -12.35 -20.59
N ILE A 581 -20.82 -12.10 -19.81
CA ILE A 581 -20.43 -12.97 -18.69
C ILE A 581 -21.51 -12.97 -17.61
N ALA A 582 -22.06 -11.82 -17.24
CA ALA A 582 -23.14 -11.71 -16.27
C ALA A 582 -24.39 -12.47 -16.74
N SER A 583 -24.77 -12.32 -18.02
CA SER A 583 -25.90 -13.05 -18.63
C SER A 583 -25.66 -14.57 -18.64
N ALA A 584 -24.46 -15.03 -18.95
CA ALA A 584 -24.10 -16.45 -18.91
C ALA A 584 -24.21 -17.03 -17.48
N PHE A 585 -23.83 -16.27 -16.45
CA PHE A 585 -23.99 -16.68 -15.05
C PHE A 585 -25.45 -16.80 -14.64
N ASN A 586 -26.31 -15.89 -15.08
CA ASN A 586 -27.75 -15.97 -14.87
C ASN A 586 -28.33 -17.22 -15.53
N MET A 587 -27.98 -17.47 -16.79
CA MET A 587 -28.42 -18.64 -17.55
C MET A 587 -27.99 -19.96 -16.89
N LEU A 588 -26.74 -20.03 -16.36
CA LEU A 588 -26.23 -21.21 -15.65
C LEU A 588 -27.09 -21.56 -14.44
N VAL A 589 -27.51 -20.55 -13.67
CA VAL A 589 -28.37 -20.76 -12.49
C VAL A 589 -29.80 -21.08 -12.93
N GLU A 590 -30.27 -20.54 -14.05
CA GLU A 590 -31.59 -20.81 -14.59
C GLU A 590 -31.79 -22.28 -15.04
N PHE A 591 -30.72 -22.92 -15.53
CA PHE A 591 -30.75 -24.35 -15.89
C PHE A 591 -30.83 -25.30 -14.70
N MET A 592 -30.64 -24.81 -13.46
CA MET A 592 -30.75 -25.67 -12.28
C MET A 592 -32.20 -26.08 -11.97
N PRO A 593 -32.44 -27.32 -11.45
CA PRO A 593 -33.74 -27.70 -10.93
C PRO A 593 -34.27 -26.73 -9.88
N PRO A 594 -35.60 -26.51 -9.75
CA PRO A 594 -36.17 -25.48 -8.88
C PRO A 594 -35.67 -25.52 -7.44
N VAL A 595 -35.53 -26.69 -6.84
CA VAL A 595 -35.04 -26.85 -5.46
C VAL A 595 -33.58 -26.41 -5.34
N ALA A 596 -32.73 -26.80 -6.28
CA ALA A 596 -31.31 -26.43 -6.30
C ALA A 596 -31.12 -24.93 -6.64
N ARG A 597 -32.00 -24.38 -7.51
CA ARG A 597 -31.97 -22.95 -7.87
C ARG A 597 -32.19 -22.06 -6.66
N PHE A 598 -33.17 -22.33 -5.81
CA PHE A 598 -33.49 -21.52 -4.62
C PHE A 598 -32.61 -21.80 -3.40
N SER A 599 -31.77 -22.83 -3.41
CA SER A 599 -30.82 -23.11 -2.33
C SER A 599 -29.39 -22.78 -2.75
N VAL A 600 -28.73 -23.68 -3.47
CA VAL A 600 -27.35 -23.54 -3.92
C VAL A 600 -27.23 -22.49 -5.03
N GLY A 601 -28.25 -22.35 -5.90
CA GLY A 601 -28.23 -21.41 -7.00
C GLY A 601 -28.14 -19.96 -6.57
N ILE A 602 -28.83 -19.54 -5.51
CA ILE A 602 -28.72 -18.17 -4.96
C ILE A 602 -27.31 -17.89 -4.44
N LEU A 603 -26.72 -18.82 -3.69
CA LEU A 603 -25.37 -18.67 -3.19
C LEU A 603 -24.36 -18.58 -4.33
N LEU A 604 -24.51 -19.47 -5.33
CA LEU A 604 -23.68 -19.47 -6.53
C LEU A 604 -23.82 -18.15 -7.31
N LEU A 605 -25.03 -17.64 -7.48
CA LEU A 605 -25.29 -16.36 -8.15
C LEU A 605 -24.55 -15.21 -7.46
N ILE A 606 -24.65 -15.12 -6.13
CA ILE A 606 -23.96 -14.08 -5.34
C ILE A 606 -22.44 -14.16 -5.55
N VAL A 607 -21.87 -15.37 -5.49
CA VAL A 607 -20.41 -15.54 -5.67
C VAL A 607 -19.98 -15.18 -7.10
N LEU A 608 -20.73 -15.65 -8.12
CA LEU A 608 -20.40 -15.38 -9.52
C LEU A 608 -20.55 -13.90 -9.88
N HIS A 609 -21.61 -13.22 -9.40
CA HIS A 609 -21.74 -11.77 -9.61
C HIS A 609 -20.72 -10.97 -8.81
N ALA A 610 -20.35 -11.40 -7.60
CA ALA A 610 -19.27 -10.76 -6.84
C ALA A 610 -17.93 -10.87 -7.60
N LEU A 611 -17.63 -12.01 -8.20
CA LEU A 611 -16.48 -12.20 -9.06
C LEU A 611 -16.54 -11.32 -10.31
N ASN A 612 -17.69 -11.31 -11.01
CA ASN A 612 -17.85 -10.54 -12.24
C ASN A 612 -17.77 -9.03 -12.01
N ILE A 613 -18.38 -8.51 -10.93
CA ILE A 613 -18.24 -7.07 -10.59
C ILE A 613 -16.80 -6.71 -10.29
N PHE A 614 -16.09 -7.55 -9.53
CA PHE A 614 -14.68 -7.33 -9.24
C PHE A 614 -13.84 -7.26 -10.53
N LEU A 615 -13.99 -8.24 -11.43
CA LEU A 615 -13.27 -8.28 -12.70
C LEU A 615 -13.64 -7.13 -13.63
N SER A 616 -14.93 -6.76 -13.71
CA SER A 616 -15.40 -5.65 -14.53
C SER A 616 -14.90 -4.31 -14.03
N LEU A 617 -14.94 -4.07 -12.70
CA LEU A 617 -14.42 -2.82 -12.10
C LEU A 617 -12.91 -2.72 -12.26
N LEU A 618 -12.18 -3.81 -12.00
CA LEU A 618 -10.72 -3.84 -12.17
C LEU A 618 -10.35 -3.63 -13.65
N GLY A 619 -11.03 -4.31 -14.56
CA GLY A 619 -10.83 -4.15 -16.00
C GLY A 619 -11.09 -2.72 -16.47
N ALA A 620 -12.22 -2.15 -16.08
CA ALA A 620 -12.58 -0.77 -16.43
C ALA A 620 -11.60 0.25 -15.83
N TYR A 621 -11.14 0.04 -14.60
CA TYR A 621 -10.13 0.89 -13.97
C TYR A 621 -8.79 0.85 -14.71
N VAL A 622 -8.23 -0.34 -14.93
CA VAL A 622 -6.91 -0.52 -15.56
C VAL A 622 -6.93 -0.07 -17.03
N HIS A 623 -7.93 -0.50 -17.79
CA HIS A 623 -8.01 -0.15 -19.21
C HIS A 623 -8.45 1.28 -19.44
N GLY A 624 -9.29 1.83 -18.57
CA GLY A 624 -9.64 3.26 -18.55
C GLY A 624 -8.41 4.13 -18.27
N ALA A 625 -7.62 3.80 -17.25
CA ALA A 625 -6.38 4.51 -16.95
C ALA A 625 -5.38 4.43 -18.11
N ARG A 626 -5.24 3.27 -18.76
CA ARG A 626 -4.35 3.11 -19.92
C ARG A 626 -4.75 4.01 -21.07
N LEU A 627 -6.04 4.11 -21.41
CA LEU A 627 -6.52 5.03 -22.47
C LEU A 627 -6.18 6.49 -22.14
N GLN A 628 -6.20 6.87 -20.86
CA GLN A 628 -5.80 8.21 -20.46
C GLN A 628 -4.27 8.41 -20.57
N TYR A 629 -3.48 7.47 -20.10
CA TYR A 629 -2.03 7.63 -20.01
C TYR A 629 -1.32 7.54 -21.36
N VAL A 630 -1.70 6.58 -22.20
CA VAL A 630 -1.02 6.33 -23.46
C VAL A 630 -1.59 7.19 -24.59
N GLU A 631 -2.91 7.14 -24.78
CA GLU A 631 -3.56 7.77 -25.91
C GLU A 631 -3.83 9.27 -25.68
N PHE A 632 -4.10 9.71 -24.45
CA PHE A 632 -4.44 11.11 -24.17
C PHE A 632 -3.26 11.91 -23.64
N PHE A 633 -2.63 11.51 -22.53
CA PHE A 633 -1.49 12.25 -21.95
C PHE A 633 -0.29 12.29 -22.89
N GLY A 634 -0.04 11.23 -23.64
CA GLY A 634 1.02 11.18 -24.63
C GLY A 634 0.96 12.27 -25.71
N LYS A 635 -0.16 13.04 -25.78
CA LYS A 635 -0.31 14.13 -26.77
C LYS A 635 0.15 15.49 -26.26
N PHE A 636 0.15 15.76 -24.96
CA PHE A 636 0.44 17.09 -24.42
C PHE A 636 1.17 17.12 -23.10
N TYR A 637 1.34 15.97 -22.45
CA TYR A 637 1.80 15.90 -21.08
C TYR A 637 3.17 15.24 -20.97
N THR A 638 4.14 15.91 -20.32
CA THR A 638 5.48 15.34 -20.09
C THR A 638 5.66 14.87 -18.67
N GLY A 639 5.11 15.56 -17.69
CA GLY A 639 5.22 15.21 -16.28
C GLY A 639 6.63 15.37 -15.71
N GLY A 640 6.84 14.80 -14.50
CA GLY A 640 8.11 14.86 -13.80
C GLY A 640 8.18 15.98 -12.76
N GLY A 641 7.04 16.54 -12.35
CA GLY A 641 6.96 17.49 -11.25
C GLY A 641 7.22 16.82 -9.88
N ARG A 642 7.84 17.54 -8.96
CA ARG A 642 8.07 17.10 -7.59
C ARG A 642 6.79 17.25 -6.75
N ALA A 643 6.38 16.20 -6.07
CA ALA A 643 5.20 16.24 -5.21
C ALA A 643 5.39 17.19 -4.03
N PHE A 644 4.38 17.99 -3.73
CA PHE A 644 4.31 18.80 -2.53
C PHE A 644 4.13 17.90 -1.31
N ASN A 645 5.11 17.93 -0.41
CA ASN A 645 5.12 17.12 0.80
C ASN A 645 5.16 18.01 2.06
N PRO A 646 4.02 18.52 2.50
CA PRO A 646 3.97 19.37 3.67
C PRO A 646 4.36 18.62 4.94
N LEU A 647 4.88 19.36 5.93
CA LEU A 647 5.12 18.82 7.27
C LEU A 647 3.77 18.46 7.90
N LYS A 648 3.50 17.17 8.03
CA LYS A 648 2.22 16.62 8.51
C LYS A 648 2.44 15.35 9.32
N THR A 649 1.47 14.93 10.10
CA THR A 649 1.44 13.62 10.77
C THR A 649 1.22 12.47 9.78
N LYS A 650 1.70 11.27 10.10
CA LYS A 650 1.53 10.08 9.23
C LYS A 650 0.10 9.54 9.20
N GLU A 651 -0.73 9.88 10.19
CA GLU A 651 -2.14 9.47 10.28
C GLU A 651 -2.35 7.95 10.15
N LYS A 652 -1.54 7.18 10.88
CA LYS A 652 -1.60 5.71 10.84
C LYS A 652 -2.90 5.18 11.45
N TYR A 653 -3.26 5.67 12.65
CA TYR A 653 -4.42 5.20 13.42
C TYR A 653 -5.54 6.23 13.54
N VAL A 654 -5.24 7.49 13.43
CA VAL A 654 -6.18 8.61 13.59
C VAL A 654 -6.13 9.52 12.37
N ASN A 655 -7.13 10.39 12.23
CA ASN A 655 -7.05 11.52 11.30
C ASN A 655 -6.78 12.77 12.12
N VAL A 656 -5.87 13.62 11.64
CA VAL A 656 -5.55 14.89 12.28
C VAL A 656 -6.24 16.01 11.51
N GLU A 657 -7.15 16.75 12.17
CA GLU A 657 -7.77 17.92 11.55
C GLU A 657 -6.75 19.04 11.39
N LYS A 658 -6.87 19.79 10.29
CA LYS A 658 -6.21 21.08 10.13
C LYS A 658 -6.86 22.05 11.12
N LYS A 659 -6.05 22.72 11.88
CA LYS A 659 -6.52 23.86 12.70
C LYS A 659 -6.57 25.12 11.90
#